data_20cf2964e2d417bee2ac4b0e1c1bbd4e
#
_entry.id   20cf2964e2d417bee2ac4b0e1c1bbd4e
#
_cell.length_a   1.000
_cell.length_b   1.000
_cell.length_c   1.000
_cell.angle_alpha   90.00
_cell.angle_beta   90.00
_cell.angle_gamma   90.00
#
_symmetry.space_group_name_H-M   'P 1'
#
loop_
_entity.id
_entity.type
_entity.pdbx_description
1 polymer ?
#
loop_
_entity_poly.entity_id
_entity_poly.type
_entity_poly.pdbx_seq_one_letter_code
_entity_poly.pdbx_strand_id
1 'polypeptide(L)'
;MNFPKIQTRAESEWENLQASLYILIGTATCGRAAGALNTLEAFQAELARQKTSAEVIEVGCMGLCYAEPLVTISKPDSFRVVYPNVTPELVPRLVEGYVLGDDPCLELALGTLEEDEEGAPYIPELSRFEHERRIILAHCGYIDPQNINHYIAQGGYRGLDRALAMSPPEIIEEIGRSGLRGRGGAGFPTGKKWEFCSRAKGSPKYVVCNADEGDPGAFMDRVILESNPQQVIEGMIIAGYAIGANKGYIYIRAEYPLAVDRLKVALGEAYDLGFLGQDILGSSFNFDIELATGAGAFVSGEETALMAAIEGKMSTPRPRPPYPANEGLWGKPTLINNVKTYSYVHLIIEKGAGWFSSIGTEESKGTAIFTLAGKINCAGLTEVPMGTSLQEIIYDTGGGIANDKSFKAVQIGGPSGGCLPESLLNTPIDYDSLREAGSMMGSGGLIVMDEDNCMVDTASFFLDFVTKESCGKCTMCRLGTLQMLRALEDICSGKGKMEDLDNLLELAEDIKAGSLCALGGTAPNPVLTTMRYFKHEYEDHILRKQCPAKVCPELTAYYILPDKCDRACEHCILTCPTEAIKGEKGEVKHIDQEKCVNCGTCLEVCPPEYNAVVKLSPVTSLPPEDAKAKERGIAQGVLG
;
A
#
# COMPACT_ATOMS: atom_id res chain seq x y z
N MET A 1 -32.63 -18.66 4.91
CA MET A 1 -31.90 -19.92 5.19
C MET A 1 -31.40 -19.90 6.63
N ASN A 2 -31.19 -21.04 7.30
CA ASN A 2 -30.65 -21.07 8.67
C ASN A 2 -29.12 -21.13 8.61
N PHE A 3 -28.43 -20.20 9.26
CA PHE A 3 -26.95 -20.07 9.22
C PHE A 3 -26.21 -21.37 9.58
N PRO A 4 -26.58 -22.13 10.65
CA PRO A 4 -25.92 -23.40 10.95
C PRO A 4 -25.91 -24.43 9.82
N LYS A 5 -26.95 -24.47 8.97
CA LYS A 5 -26.96 -25.37 7.80
C LYS A 5 -26.01 -24.90 6.69
N ILE A 6 -25.93 -23.58 6.48
CA ILE A 6 -24.97 -23.01 5.53
C ILE A 6 -23.56 -23.31 6.00
N GLN A 7 -23.28 -23.10 7.28
CA GLN A 7 -21.97 -23.34 7.89
C GLN A 7 -21.56 -24.82 7.77
N THR A 8 -22.43 -25.77 8.16
CA THR A 8 -22.12 -27.22 8.06
C THR A 8 -21.79 -27.62 6.61
N ARG A 9 -22.49 -27.08 5.63
CA ARG A 9 -22.22 -27.33 4.21
C ARG A 9 -20.83 -26.79 3.82
N ALA A 10 -20.52 -25.57 4.21
CA ALA A 10 -19.25 -24.91 3.91
C ALA A 10 -18.07 -25.63 4.57
N GLU A 11 -18.23 -26.03 5.85
CA GLU A 11 -17.22 -26.83 6.58
C GLU A 11 -16.97 -28.19 5.90
N SER A 12 -18.04 -28.89 5.47
CA SER A 12 -17.88 -30.16 4.73
C SER A 12 -17.18 -29.98 3.38
N GLU A 13 -17.46 -28.91 2.64
CA GLU A 13 -16.77 -28.60 1.38
C GLU A 13 -15.27 -28.33 1.63
N TRP A 14 -14.95 -27.57 2.66
CA TRP A 14 -13.58 -27.28 3.06
C TRP A 14 -12.82 -28.53 3.52
N GLU A 15 -13.43 -29.38 4.33
CA GLU A 15 -12.85 -30.66 4.76
C GLU A 15 -12.56 -31.58 3.56
N ASN A 16 -13.46 -31.63 2.57
CA ASN A 16 -13.26 -32.40 1.35
C ASN A 16 -12.08 -31.86 0.52
N LEU A 17 -11.94 -30.52 0.43
CA LEU A 17 -10.80 -29.90 -0.24
C LEU A 17 -9.49 -30.27 0.48
N GLN A 18 -9.45 -30.15 1.81
CA GLN A 18 -8.25 -30.46 2.60
C GLN A 18 -7.85 -31.95 2.52
N ALA A 19 -8.81 -32.85 2.30
CA ALA A 19 -8.57 -34.26 2.10
C ALA A 19 -8.13 -34.60 0.67
N SER A 20 -8.04 -33.64 -0.23
CA SER A 20 -7.66 -33.82 -1.63
C SER A 20 -6.30 -33.17 -1.94
N LEU A 21 -5.75 -33.48 -3.12
CA LEU A 21 -4.61 -32.77 -3.67
C LEU A 21 -5.09 -31.45 -4.27
N TYR A 22 -4.58 -30.32 -3.77
CA TYR A 22 -4.88 -29.01 -4.34
C TYR A 22 -3.64 -28.11 -4.41
N ILE A 23 -3.71 -27.13 -5.31
CA ILE A 23 -2.64 -26.19 -5.58
C ILE A 23 -3.23 -24.77 -5.50
N LEU A 24 -2.72 -23.93 -4.59
CA LEU A 24 -3.11 -22.54 -4.46
C LEU A 24 -2.09 -21.67 -5.20
N ILE A 25 -2.57 -20.76 -6.05
CA ILE A 25 -1.73 -19.85 -6.80
C ILE A 25 -2.14 -18.40 -6.48
N GLY A 26 -1.20 -17.60 -6.00
CA GLY A 26 -1.41 -16.19 -5.70
C GLY A 26 -1.66 -15.37 -6.96
N THR A 27 -2.93 -15.09 -7.29
CA THR A 27 -3.35 -14.32 -8.49
C THR A 27 -3.96 -12.97 -8.18
N ALA A 28 -3.65 -12.40 -7.01
CA ALA A 28 -3.87 -10.98 -6.77
C ALA A 28 -3.01 -10.11 -7.71
N THR A 29 -3.25 -8.82 -7.74
CA THR A 29 -2.54 -7.89 -8.66
C THR A 29 -1.01 -8.05 -8.61
N CYS A 30 -0.41 -8.28 -7.43
CA CYS A 30 1.05 -8.49 -7.30
C CYS A 30 1.50 -9.77 -8.03
N GLY A 31 0.80 -10.90 -7.79
CA GLY A 31 1.09 -12.18 -8.46
C GLY A 31 0.89 -12.08 -9.98
N ARG A 32 -0.18 -11.45 -10.45
CA ARG A 32 -0.43 -11.23 -11.90
C ARG A 32 0.68 -10.41 -12.55
N ALA A 33 1.15 -9.36 -11.87
CA ALA A 33 2.28 -8.55 -12.34
C ALA A 33 3.59 -9.34 -12.41
N ALA A 34 3.77 -10.33 -11.52
CA ALA A 34 4.93 -11.22 -11.49
C ALA A 34 4.80 -12.44 -12.45
N GLY A 35 3.67 -12.61 -13.15
CA GLY A 35 3.46 -13.69 -14.11
C GLY A 35 2.66 -14.89 -13.61
N ALA A 36 1.93 -14.77 -12.48
CA ALA A 36 1.17 -15.88 -11.88
C ALA A 36 0.14 -16.51 -12.81
N LEU A 37 -0.43 -15.77 -13.77
CA LEU A 37 -1.35 -16.36 -14.76
C LEU A 37 -0.64 -17.34 -15.70
N ASN A 38 0.59 -17.06 -16.10
CA ASN A 38 1.37 -18.00 -16.92
C ASN A 38 1.73 -19.26 -16.10
N THR A 39 2.02 -19.09 -14.81
CA THR A 39 2.25 -20.20 -13.87
C THR A 39 0.99 -21.06 -13.69
N LEU A 40 -0.18 -20.43 -13.56
CA LEU A 40 -1.48 -21.10 -13.49
C LEU A 40 -1.74 -21.96 -14.73
N GLU A 41 -1.58 -21.39 -15.92
CA GLU A 41 -1.74 -22.11 -17.19
C GLU A 41 -0.74 -23.27 -17.31
N ALA A 42 0.50 -23.08 -16.86
CA ALA A 42 1.52 -24.13 -16.86
C ALA A 42 1.14 -25.30 -15.95
N PHE A 43 0.62 -25.05 -14.73
CA PHE A 43 0.12 -26.11 -13.84
C PHE A 43 -1.04 -26.86 -14.45
N GLN A 44 -2.04 -26.17 -15.03
CA GLN A 44 -3.18 -26.81 -15.69
C GLN A 44 -2.74 -27.69 -16.85
N ALA A 45 -1.81 -27.21 -17.69
CA ALA A 45 -1.27 -27.95 -18.82
C ALA A 45 -0.47 -29.18 -18.38
N GLU A 46 0.38 -29.04 -17.37
CA GLU A 46 1.23 -30.12 -16.87
C GLU A 46 0.40 -31.21 -16.19
N LEU A 47 -0.57 -30.86 -15.35
CA LEU A 47 -1.49 -31.81 -14.71
C LEU A 47 -2.29 -32.59 -15.77
N ALA A 48 -2.76 -31.91 -16.83
CA ALA A 48 -3.44 -32.56 -17.94
C ALA A 48 -2.50 -33.50 -18.71
N ARG A 49 -1.24 -33.11 -18.95
CA ARG A 49 -0.22 -33.97 -19.59
C ARG A 49 0.05 -35.23 -18.80
N GLN A 50 0.13 -35.11 -17.48
CA GLN A 50 0.37 -36.22 -16.54
C GLN A 50 -0.89 -37.05 -16.22
N LYS A 51 -2.08 -36.59 -16.67
CA LYS A 51 -3.40 -37.18 -16.36
C LYS A 51 -3.67 -37.28 -14.86
N THR A 52 -3.20 -36.30 -14.11
CA THR A 52 -3.38 -36.21 -12.65
C THR A 52 -4.49 -35.22 -12.34
N SER A 53 -5.38 -35.60 -11.42
CA SER A 53 -6.43 -34.69 -10.92
C SER A 53 -5.93 -33.97 -9.68
N ALA A 54 -5.82 -32.67 -9.77
CA ALA A 54 -5.60 -31.75 -8.65
C ALA A 54 -6.49 -30.53 -8.84
N GLU A 55 -7.01 -29.96 -7.78
CA GLU A 55 -7.74 -28.71 -7.82
C GLU A 55 -6.75 -27.54 -7.82
N VAL A 56 -6.79 -26.69 -8.85
CA VAL A 56 -5.95 -25.50 -8.96
C VAL A 56 -6.79 -24.29 -8.66
N ILE A 57 -6.49 -23.60 -7.56
CA ILE A 57 -7.32 -22.54 -6.99
C ILE A 57 -6.56 -21.20 -7.06
N GLU A 58 -7.22 -20.18 -7.60
CA GLU A 58 -6.75 -18.81 -7.55
C GLU A 58 -7.01 -18.20 -6.17
N VAL A 59 -5.95 -17.80 -5.47
CA VAL A 59 -6.07 -17.16 -4.17
C VAL A 59 -5.59 -15.70 -4.20
N GLY A 60 -5.82 -14.99 -3.09
CA GLY A 60 -5.33 -13.63 -2.90
C GLY A 60 -3.82 -13.56 -2.64
N CYS A 61 -3.34 -12.37 -2.25
CA CYS A 61 -1.94 -12.16 -1.89
C CYS A 61 -1.72 -12.43 -0.39
N MET A 62 -0.70 -13.23 -0.10
CA MET A 62 -0.25 -13.56 1.27
C MET A 62 0.47 -12.38 1.96
N GLY A 63 0.78 -11.30 1.22
CA GLY A 63 1.57 -10.17 1.71
C GLY A 63 3.06 -10.26 1.36
N LEU A 64 3.52 -11.34 0.76
CA LEU A 64 4.91 -11.58 0.36
C LEU A 64 5.14 -11.17 -1.10
N CYS A 65 4.88 -9.90 -1.43
CA CYS A 65 4.93 -9.43 -2.83
C CYS A 65 6.30 -9.60 -3.49
N TYR A 66 7.38 -9.60 -2.71
CA TYR A 66 8.76 -9.83 -3.20
C TYR A 66 9.01 -11.27 -3.66
N ALA A 67 8.14 -12.21 -3.24
CA ALA A 67 8.27 -13.64 -3.50
C ALA A 67 7.25 -14.17 -4.54
N GLU A 68 6.45 -13.28 -5.13
CA GLU A 68 5.46 -13.66 -6.16
C GLU A 68 6.13 -14.06 -7.50
N PRO A 69 5.58 -15.02 -8.27
CA PRO A 69 4.37 -15.78 -7.99
C PRO A 69 4.55 -16.80 -6.87
N LEU A 70 3.62 -16.79 -5.89
CA LEU A 70 3.58 -17.76 -4.81
C LEU A 70 2.67 -18.93 -5.18
N VAL A 71 3.16 -20.14 -4.94
CA VAL A 71 2.40 -21.38 -5.13
C VAL A 71 2.45 -22.20 -3.85
N THR A 72 1.29 -22.61 -3.35
CA THR A 72 1.20 -23.56 -2.24
C THR A 72 0.68 -24.90 -2.77
N ILE A 73 1.41 -25.98 -2.55
CA ILE A 73 0.97 -27.33 -2.88
C ILE A 73 0.59 -28.05 -1.58
N SER A 74 -0.63 -28.59 -1.56
CA SER A 74 -1.17 -29.39 -0.46
C SER A 74 -1.45 -30.81 -0.94
N LYS A 75 -0.88 -31.79 -0.25
CA LYS A 75 -1.06 -33.20 -0.54
C LYS A 75 -1.71 -33.86 0.68
N PRO A 76 -2.68 -34.79 0.51
CA PRO A 76 -3.25 -35.52 1.64
C PRO A 76 -2.18 -36.18 2.49
N ASP A 77 -2.37 -36.17 3.80
CA ASP A 77 -1.48 -36.77 4.81
C ASP A 77 -0.03 -36.23 4.77
N SER A 78 0.18 -35.04 4.21
CA SER A 78 1.48 -34.33 4.13
C SER A 78 1.33 -32.87 4.51
N PHE A 79 2.46 -32.18 4.71
CA PHE A 79 2.49 -30.75 5.01
C PHE A 79 2.32 -29.90 3.74
N ARG A 80 1.77 -28.69 3.89
CA ARG A 80 1.63 -27.73 2.81
C ARG A 80 2.95 -27.00 2.59
N VAL A 81 3.45 -27.03 1.36
CA VAL A 81 4.70 -26.39 0.98
C VAL A 81 4.44 -25.15 0.16
N VAL A 82 5.07 -24.03 0.51
CA VAL A 82 4.98 -22.74 -0.18
C VAL A 82 6.24 -22.50 -1.00
N TYR A 83 6.08 -22.27 -2.29
CA TYR A 83 7.16 -22.03 -3.24
C TYR A 83 7.12 -20.58 -3.72
N PRO A 84 8.23 -19.82 -3.60
CA PRO A 84 8.34 -18.46 -4.08
C PRO A 84 8.81 -18.43 -5.54
N ASN A 85 8.54 -17.32 -6.24
CA ASN A 85 9.06 -17.02 -7.58
C ASN A 85 8.85 -18.14 -8.61
N VAL A 86 7.69 -18.81 -8.56
CA VAL A 86 7.41 -19.97 -9.42
C VAL A 86 7.12 -19.52 -10.84
N THR A 87 8.09 -19.78 -11.74
CA THR A 87 7.92 -19.56 -13.19
C THR A 87 7.36 -20.81 -13.88
N PRO A 88 6.81 -20.69 -15.11
CA PRO A 88 6.33 -21.85 -15.88
C PRO A 88 7.36 -22.97 -16.05
N GLU A 89 8.66 -22.64 -16.10
CA GLU A 89 9.76 -23.60 -16.25
C GLU A 89 9.97 -24.47 -15.01
N LEU A 90 9.59 -23.97 -13.82
CA LEU A 90 9.69 -24.72 -12.57
C LEU A 90 8.52 -25.69 -12.36
N VAL A 91 7.38 -25.46 -13.01
CA VAL A 91 6.15 -26.25 -12.81
C VAL A 91 6.36 -27.75 -13.04
N PRO A 92 7.02 -28.23 -14.13
CA PRO A 92 7.26 -29.66 -14.32
C PRO A 92 8.03 -30.30 -13.15
N ARG A 93 9.04 -29.62 -12.59
CA ARG A 93 9.82 -30.12 -11.44
C ARG A 93 8.95 -30.28 -10.19
N LEU A 94 8.08 -29.31 -9.90
CA LEU A 94 7.17 -29.35 -8.76
C LEU A 94 6.09 -30.43 -8.93
N VAL A 95 5.56 -30.58 -10.15
CA VAL A 95 4.54 -31.61 -10.42
C VAL A 95 5.17 -33.01 -10.36
N GLU A 96 6.30 -33.26 -11.00
CA GLU A 96 6.96 -34.58 -10.98
C GLU A 96 7.50 -34.93 -9.57
N GLY A 97 8.07 -33.94 -8.85
CA GLY A 97 8.65 -34.15 -7.52
C GLY A 97 7.58 -34.35 -6.46
N TYR A 98 6.73 -33.36 -6.25
CA TYR A 98 5.84 -33.34 -5.09
C TYR A 98 4.40 -33.77 -5.40
N VAL A 99 3.82 -33.37 -6.54
CA VAL A 99 2.44 -33.75 -6.88
C VAL A 99 2.34 -35.25 -7.17
N LEU A 100 3.25 -35.80 -7.97
CA LEU A 100 3.27 -37.19 -8.38
C LEU A 100 4.16 -38.09 -7.50
N GLY A 101 5.28 -37.53 -7.02
CA GLY A 101 6.24 -38.20 -6.14
C GLY A 101 6.08 -37.76 -4.69
N ASP A 102 7.08 -38.17 -3.87
CA ASP A 102 7.15 -37.82 -2.45
C ASP A 102 8.32 -36.87 -2.13
N ASP A 103 8.88 -36.21 -3.15
CA ASP A 103 9.93 -35.20 -3.00
C ASP A 103 9.30 -33.78 -2.95
N PRO A 104 9.22 -33.14 -1.76
CA PRO A 104 8.62 -31.82 -1.62
C PRO A 104 9.48 -30.69 -2.23
N CYS A 105 10.58 -30.98 -2.90
CA CYS A 105 11.49 -30.01 -3.53
C CYS A 105 11.86 -28.86 -2.57
N LEU A 106 12.26 -29.18 -1.35
CA LEU A 106 12.50 -28.20 -0.27
C LEU A 106 13.58 -27.17 -0.64
N GLU A 107 14.48 -27.50 -1.55
CA GLU A 107 15.48 -26.57 -2.07
C GLU A 107 14.89 -25.39 -2.84
N LEU A 108 13.62 -25.51 -3.29
CA LEU A 108 12.86 -24.46 -3.97
C LEU A 108 11.84 -23.80 -3.05
N ALA A 109 11.62 -24.35 -1.85
CA ALA A 109 10.56 -23.89 -0.96
C ALA A 109 10.96 -22.65 -0.16
N LEU A 110 9.98 -21.78 0.08
CA LEU A 110 10.07 -20.75 1.12
C LEU A 110 9.96 -21.38 2.51
N GLY A 111 9.15 -22.42 2.63
CA GLY A 111 8.91 -23.16 3.86
C GLY A 111 7.58 -23.92 3.84
N THR A 112 7.20 -24.43 5.01
CA THR A 112 5.98 -25.19 5.25
C THR A 112 4.98 -24.40 6.11
N LEU A 113 3.69 -24.72 6.00
CA LEU A 113 2.64 -24.12 6.82
C LEU A 113 2.32 -24.93 8.08
N GLU A 114 2.83 -26.13 8.18
CA GLU A 114 2.83 -27.01 9.36
C GLU A 114 4.28 -27.26 9.80
N GLU A 115 4.49 -27.56 11.09
CA GLU A 115 5.78 -28.02 11.58
C GLU A 115 6.18 -29.33 10.88
N ASP A 116 7.42 -29.39 10.42
CA ASP A 116 7.96 -30.50 9.64
C ASP A 116 9.20 -31.09 10.33
N GLU A 117 9.28 -32.42 10.40
CA GLU A 117 10.46 -33.14 10.94
C GLU A 117 11.63 -33.16 9.93
N GLU A 118 11.40 -32.87 8.65
CA GLU A 118 12.42 -32.90 7.59
C GLU A 118 13.30 -31.64 7.55
N GLY A 119 12.99 -30.62 8.38
CA GLY A 119 13.84 -29.46 8.59
C GLY A 119 13.62 -28.31 7.61
N ALA A 120 12.47 -28.27 6.93
CA ALA A 120 12.06 -27.08 6.18
C ALA A 120 11.73 -25.92 7.14
N PRO A 121 11.97 -24.67 6.74
CA PRO A 121 11.55 -23.51 7.55
C PRO A 121 10.04 -23.51 7.78
N TYR A 122 9.61 -23.44 9.03
CA TYR A 122 8.21 -23.22 9.36
C TYR A 122 7.86 -21.73 9.15
N ILE A 123 7.02 -21.43 8.16
CA ILE A 123 6.75 -20.06 7.71
C ILE A 123 6.34 -19.12 8.86
N PRO A 124 5.45 -19.52 9.81
CA PRO A 124 5.10 -18.66 10.94
C PRO A 124 6.27 -18.28 11.86
N GLU A 125 7.37 -19.05 11.85
CA GLU A 125 8.58 -18.80 12.66
C GLU A 125 9.67 -18.04 11.90
N LEU A 126 9.48 -17.74 10.61
CA LEU A 126 10.42 -16.87 9.89
C LEU A 126 10.45 -15.48 10.55
N SER A 127 11.62 -14.87 10.65
CA SER A 127 11.82 -13.55 11.26
C SER A 127 10.85 -12.49 10.73
N ARG A 128 10.48 -12.60 9.48
CA ARG A 128 9.48 -11.73 8.86
C ARG A 128 8.13 -11.74 9.59
N PHE A 129 7.72 -12.86 10.18
CA PHE A 129 6.44 -13.01 10.85
C PHE A 129 6.51 -12.84 12.37
N GLU A 130 7.71 -12.67 12.94
CA GLU A 130 7.94 -12.58 14.39
C GLU A 130 7.07 -11.51 15.07
N HIS A 131 6.94 -10.34 14.43
CA HIS A 131 6.14 -9.21 14.92
C HIS A 131 4.73 -9.16 14.32
N GLU A 132 4.40 -10.05 13.37
CA GLU A 132 3.10 -10.06 12.74
C GLU A 132 2.03 -10.70 13.65
N ARG A 133 0.87 -10.09 13.64
CA ARG A 133 -0.36 -10.64 14.20
C ARG A 133 -1.47 -10.53 13.17
N ARG A 134 -1.57 -11.53 12.33
CA ARG A 134 -2.51 -11.55 11.20
C ARG A 134 -3.93 -11.80 11.69
N ILE A 135 -4.77 -10.80 11.61
CA ILE A 135 -6.19 -10.82 11.97
C ILE A 135 -7.04 -10.65 10.71
N ILE A 136 -6.85 -9.55 9.98
CA ILE A 136 -7.51 -9.29 8.69
C ILE A 136 -6.84 -10.10 7.58
N LEU A 137 -5.53 -10.19 7.59
CA LEU A 137 -4.75 -10.92 6.58
C LEU A 137 -4.69 -12.43 6.85
N ALA A 138 -5.33 -12.95 7.89
CA ALA A 138 -5.24 -14.35 8.30
C ALA A 138 -5.59 -15.35 7.19
N HIS A 139 -6.57 -15.02 6.36
CA HIS A 139 -7.04 -15.89 5.27
C HIS A 139 -6.56 -15.45 3.88
N CYS A 140 -5.81 -14.34 3.78
CA CYS A 140 -5.28 -13.84 2.52
C CYS A 140 -4.19 -14.80 1.99
N GLY A 141 -4.37 -15.30 0.77
CA GLY A 141 -3.49 -16.30 0.16
C GLY A 141 -3.84 -17.76 0.46
N TYR A 142 -4.89 -18.01 1.25
CA TYR A 142 -5.31 -19.38 1.66
C TYR A 142 -6.70 -19.75 1.18
N ILE A 143 -7.63 -18.80 1.05
CA ILE A 143 -8.99 -19.04 0.60
C ILE A 143 -9.19 -18.53 -0.83
N ASP A 144 -10.10 -19.19 -1.56
CA ASP A 144 -10.60 -18.69 -2.83
C ASP A 144 -11.52 -17.47 -2.57
N PRO A 145 -11.15 -16.26 -3.02
CA PRO A 145 -11.99 -15.07 -2.83
C PRO A 145 -13.30 -15.09 -3.65
N GLN A 146 -13.45 -16.06 -4.53
CA GLN A 146 -14.62 -16.27 -5.38
C GLN A 146 -15.48 -17.45 -4.90
N ASN A 147 -15.18 -18.00 -3.71
CA ASN A 147 -15.97 -19.05 -3.08
C ASN A 147 -16.30 -18.67 -1.63
N ILE A 148 -17.51 -18.20 -1.40
CA ILE A 148 -17.99 -17.79 -0.08
C ILE A 148 -17.95 -18.90 0.95
N ASN A 149 -18.06 -20.20 0.53
CA ASN A 149 -17.99 -21.33 1.44
C ASN A 149 -16.62 -21.44 2.12
N HIS A 150 -15.52 -21.08 1.42
CA HIS A 150 -14.20 -21.02 2.03
C HIS A 150 -14.14 -20.01 3.19
N TYR A 151 -14.72 -18.83 2.99
CA TYR A 151 -14.79 -17.81 4.05
C TYR A 151 -15.65 -18.27 5.23
N ILE A 152 -16.83 -18.86 4.96
CA ILE A 152 -17.75 -19.38 5.99
C ILE A 152 -17.11 -20.51 6.80
N ALA A 153 -16.41 -21.44 6.15
CA ALA A 153 -15.71 -22.53 6.81
C ALA A 153 -14.61 -22.04 7.77
N GLN A 154 -14.01 -20.88 7.47
CA GLN A 154 -13.03 -20.20 8.33
C GLN A 154 -13.67 -19.29 9.39
N GLY A 155 -14.95 -19.41 9.66
CA GLY A 155 -15.67 -18.65 10.69
C GLY A 155 -16.38 -17.40 10.18
N GLY A 156 -16.37 -17.14 8.88
CA GLY A 156 -17.08 -16.02 8.30
C GLY A 156 -18.60 -16.06 8.57
N TYR A 157 -19.20 -14.90 8.64
CA TYR A 157 -20.62 -14.66 8.95
C TYR A 157 -21.08 -15.09 10.35
N ARG A 158 -20.22 -15.65 11.20
CA ARG A 158 -20.53 -15.88 12.62
C ARG A 158 -20.75 -14.57 13.37
N GLY A 159 -19.96 -13.54 13.00
CA GLY A 159 -20.13 -12.19 13.55
C GLY A 159 -21.51 -11.61 13.22
N LEU A 160 -21.99 -11.80 11.98
CA LEU A 160 -23.32 -11.37 11.57
C LEU A 160 -24.44 -12.13 12.29
N ASP A 161 -24.35 -13.45 12.37
CA ASP A 161 -25.34 -14.28 13.07
C ASP A 161 -25.46 -13.86 14.54
N ARG A 162 -24.34 -13.61 15.21
CA ARG A 162 -24.32 -13.08 16.58
C ARG A 162 -24.89 -11.64 16.65
N ALA A 163 -24.53 -10.78 15.70
CA ALA A 163 -25.03 -9.40 15.67
C ALA A 163 -26.55 -9.33 15.55
N LEU A 164 -27.17 -10.19 14.74
CA LEU A 164 -28.62 -10.25 14.57
C LEU A 164 -29.35 -10.74 15.83
N ALA A 165 -28.67 -11.42 16.75
CA ALA A 165 -29.18 -11.78 18.07
C ALA A 165 -29.01 -10.68 19.13
N MET A 166 -28.24 -9.62 18.83
CA MET A 166 -28.02 -8.46 19.68
C MET A 166 -28.95 -7.31 19.28
N SER A 167 -29.20 -6.37 20.20
CA SER A 167 -29.84 -5.11 19.83
C SER A 167 -28.84 -4.15 19.17
N PRO A 168 -29.28 -3.27 18.25
CA PRO A 168 -28.41 -2.28 17.63
C PRO A 168 -27.57 -1.43 18.61
N PRO A 169 -28.09 -0.95 19.75
CA PRO A 169 -27.29 -0.22 20.74
C PRO A 169 -26.17 -1.07 21.37
N GLU A 170 -26.40 -2.37 21.64
CA GLU A 170 -25.38 -3.28 22.20
C GLU A 170 -24.22 -3.46 21.23
N ILE A 171 -24.49 -3.55 19.92
CA ILE A 171 -23.45 -3.64 18.89
C ILE A 171 -22.59 -2.36 18.90
N ILE A 172 -23.23 -1.18 18.92
CA ILE A 172 -22.51 0.11 18.95
C ILE A 172 -21.65 0.23 20.22
N GLU A 173 -22.18 -0.22 21.36
CA GLU A 173 -21.44 -0.23 22.62
C GLU A 173 -20.24 -1.18 22.55
N GLU A 174 -20.40 -2.37 21.97
CA GLU A 174 -19.33 -3.36 21.82
C GLU A 174 -18.20 -2.82 20.92
N ILE A 175 -18.54 -2.22 19.78
CA ILE A 175 -17.57 -1.52 18.91
C ILE A 175 -16.91 -0.34 19.66
N GLY A 176 -17.66 0.39 20.47
CA GLY A 176 -17.11 1.47 21.30
C GLY A 176 -16.10 0.98 22.32
N ARG A 177 -16.45 -0.08 23.08
CA ARG A 177 -15.59 -0.70 24.09
C ARG A 177 -14.33 -1.35 23.52
N SER A 178 -14.39 -1.83 22.26
CA SER A 178 -13.23 -2.40 21.59
C SER A 178 -12.07 -1.39 21.41
N GLY A 179 -12.38 -0.09 21.41
CA GLY A 179 -11.41 0.96 21.13
C GLY A 179 -11.00 1.05 19.67
N LEU A 180 -11.74 0.42 18.74
CA LEU A 180 -11.44 0.49 17.31
C LEU A 180 -11.47 1.93 16.82
N ARG A 181 -10.34 2.40 16.33
CA ARG A 181 -10.19 3.69 15.63
C ARG A 181 -10.23 3.44 14.12
N GLY A 182 -10.80 4.38 13.35
CA GLY A 182 -10.89 4.28 11.89
C GLY A 182 -9.53 4.10 11.22
N ARG A 183 -9.42 3.12 10.33
CA ARG A 183 -8.18 2.72 9.62
C ARG A 183 -7.97 3.44 8.27
N GLY A 184 -8.79 4.45 7.98
CA GLY A 184 -8.62 5.29 6.79
C GLY A 184 -7.66 6.48 6.95
N GLY A 185 -6.91 6.55 8.06
CA GLY A 185 -5.84 7.53 8.29
C GLY A 185 -6.03 8.49 9.46
N ALA A 186 -7.23 9.02 9.68
CA ALA A 186 -7.49 10.02 10.72
C ALA A 186 -7.69 9.44 12.14
N GLY A 187 -7.93 8.13 12.28
CA GLY A 187 -8.04 7.47 13.58
C GLY A 187 -9.24 7.89 14.44
N PHE A 188 -10.33 8.36 13.85
CA PHE A 188 -11.53 8.73 14.62
C PHE A 188 -12.17 7.49 15.28
N PRO A 189 -12.63 7.55 16.55
CA PRO A 189 -13.25 6.40 17.23
C PRO A 189 -14.48 5.88 16.49
N THR A 190 -14.45 4.63 16.07
CA THR A 190 -15.49 4.02 15.20
C THR A 190 -16.84 3.96 15.90
N GLY A 191 -16.88 3.51 17.16
CA GLY A 191 -18.12 3.42 17.93
C GLY A 191 -18.83 4.77 18.09
N LYS A 192 -18.07 5.87 18.32
CA LYS A 192 -18.65 7.23 18.37
C LYS A 192 -19.25 7.67 17.03
N LYS A 193 -18.58 7.34 15.92
CA LYS A 193 -19.09 7.64 14.57
C LYS A 193 -20.42 6.91 14.33
N TRP A 194 -20.51 5.65 14.73
CA TRP A 194 -21.73 4.86 14.63
C TRP A 194 -22.84 5.40 15.53
N GLU A 195 -22.53 5.76 16.77
CA GLU A 195 -23.48 6.38 17.70
C GLU A 195 -24.07 7.67 17.14
N PHE A 196 -23.25 8.57 16.57
CA PHE A 196 -23.75 9.81 15.96
C PHE A 196 -24.70 9.52 14.80
N CYS A 197 -24.35 8.58 13.92
CA CYS A 197 -25.19 8.22 12.79
C CYS A 197 -26.49 7.52 13.23
N SER A 198 -26.44 6.64 14.24
CA SER A 198 -27.62 5.94 14.75
C SER A 198 -28.63 6.90 15.36
N ARG A 199 -28.16 7.93 16.09
CA ARG A 199 -29.00 8.96 16.74
C ARG A 199 -29.48 10.06 15.80
N ALA A 200 -28.86 10.19 14.61
CA ALA A 200 -29.26 11.22 13.65
C ALA A 200 -30.69 11.02 13.17
N LYS A 201 -31.42 12.13 13.09
CA LYS A 201 -32.80 12.15 12.57
C LYS A 201 -32.79 12.07 11.04
N GLY A 202 -33.58 11.21 10.48
CA GLY A 202 -33.70 11.05 9.02
C GLY A 202 -33.70 9.60 8.57
N SER A 203 -34.41 9.35 7.48
CA SER A 203 -34.51 8.04 6.83
C SER A 203 -34.62 8.26 5.32
N PRO A 204 -34.09 7.37 4.49
CA PRO A 204 -33.23 6.25 4.86
C PRO A 204 -31.87 6.70 5.44
N LYS A 205 -31.13 5.79 6.07
CA LYS A 205 -29.72 5.96 6.41
C LYS A 205 -28.87 5.14 5.44
N TYR A 206 -27.62 5.55 5.26
CA TYR A 206 -26.69 4.89 4.34
C TYR A 206 -25.40 4.43 5.04
N VAL A 207 -24.84 3.34 4.56
CA VAL A 207 -23.50 2.86 4.91
C VAL A 207 -22.61 3.00 3.70
N VAL A 208 -21.41 3.53 3.86
CA VAL A 208 -20.43 3.65 2.76
C VAL A 208 -19.09 3.04 3.17
N CYS A 209 -18.60 2.14 2.35
CA CYS A 209 -17.22 1.69 2.41
C CYS A 209 -16.38 2.57 1.50
N ASN A 210 -15.45 3.30 2.10
CA ASN A 210 -14.44 4.05 1.38
C ASN A 210 -13.29 3.13 1.00
N ALA A 211 -13.27 2.72 -0.26
CA ALA A 211 -12.20 1.93 -0.89
C ALA A 211 -11.42 2.75 -1.95
N ASP A 212 -11.43 4.09 -1.81
CA ASP A 212 -10.63 5.00 -2.64
C ASP A 212 -9.21 5.13 -2.07
N GLU A 213 -8.41 4.08 -2.19
CA GLU A 213 -7.03 4.02 -1.75
C GLU A 213 -6.12 4.64 -2.81
N GLY A 214 -5.78 5.91 -2.65
CA GLY A 214 -5.04 6.69 -3.64
C GLY A 214 -3.63 7.09 -3.24
N ASP A 215 -3.16 6.76 -2.03
CA ASP A 215 -1.81 7.09 -1.55
C ASP A 215 -0.74 6.36 -2.39
N PRO A 216 0.31 7.06 -2.87
CA PRO A 216 1.46 6.41 -3.50
C PRO A 216 2.07 5.35 -2.59
N GLY A 217 2.23 4.12 -3.12
CA GLY A 217 2.80 2.99 -2.38
C GLY A 217 1.82 2.27 -1.45
N ALA A 218 0.56 2.71 -1.31
CA ALA A 218 -0.46 2.06 -0.50
C ALA A 218 -1.34 1.14 -1.37
N PHE A 219 -1.53 -0.12 -0.93
CA PHE A 219 -2.38 -1.11 -1.62
C PHE A 219 -3.01 -2.14 -0.65
N MET A 220 -3.19 -1.78 0.62
CA MET A 220 -3.76 -2.67 1.64
C MET A 220 -5.22 -2.98 1.38
N ASP A 221 -6.03 -1.92 1.12
CA ASP A 221 -7.46 -2.05 0.85
C ASP A 221 -7.71 -2.87 -0.41
N ARG A 222 -6.91 -2.65 -1.46
CA ARG A 222 -6.91 -3.44 -2.69
C ARG A 222 -6.68 -4.92 -2.40
N VAL A 223 -5.63 -5.26 -1.65
CA VAL A 223 -5.31 -6.66 -1.34
C VAL A 223 -6.41 -7.32 -0.53
N ILE A 224 -7.00 -6.64 0.44
CA ILE A 224 -8.14 -7.17 1.21
C ILE A 224 -9.31 -7.49 0.27
N LEU A 225 -9.68 -6.56 -0.61
CA LEU A 225 -10.79 -6.74 -1.54
C LEU A 225 -10.52 -7.80 -2.62
N GLU A 226 -9.25 -7.97 -2.99
CA GLU A 226 -8.82 -9.04 -3.90
C GLU A 226 -8.70 -10.41 -3.22
N SER A 227 -8.46 -10.46 -1.90
CA SER A 227 -8.14 -11.70 -1.18
C SER A 227 -9.28 -12.26 -0.34
N ASN A 228 -10.06 -11.38 0.29
CA ASN A 228 -11.18 -11.75 1.17
C ASN A 228 -12.23 -10.64 1.22
N PRO A 229 -12.97 -10.37 0.12
CA PRO A 229 -14.00 -9.33 0.07
C PRO A 229 -15.16 -9.57 1.05
N GLN A 230 -15.44 -10.84 1.41
CA GLN A 230 -16.57 -11.22 2.26
C GLN A 230 -16.47 -10.61 3.68
N GLN A 231 -15.27 -10.48 4.25
CA GLN A 231 -15.10 -9.87 5.58
C GLN A 231 -15.52 -8.39 5.61
N VAL A 232 -15.34 -7.68 4.48
CA VAL A 232 -15.76 -6.27 4.34
C VAL A 232 -17.28 -6.19 4.21
N ILE A 233 -17.86 -7.07 3.40
CA ILE A 233 -19.32 -7.17 3.19
C ILE A 233 -20.00 -7.48 4.53
N GLU A 234 -19.52 -8.48 5.28
CA GLU A 234 -20.06 -8.83 6.60
C GLU A 234 -20.00 -7.64 7.56
N GLY A 235 -18.86 -6.94 7.63
CA GLY A 235 -18.71 -5.75 8.47
C GLY A 235 -19.65 -4.62 8.10
N MET A 236 -19.93 -4.43 6.81
CA MET A 236 -20.91 -3.44 6.33
C MET A 236 -22.35 -3.80 6.69
N ILE A 237 -22.72 -5.08 6.61
CA ILE A 237 -24.07 -5.57 6.99
C ILE A 237 -24.29 -5.33 8.48
N ILE A 238 -23.33 -5.69 9.33
CA ILE A 238 -23.40 -5.46 10.78
C ILE A 238 -23.53 -3.96 11.09
N ALA A 239 -22.76 -3.12 10.42
CA ALA A 239 -22.85 -1.66 10.56
C ALA A 239 -24.23 -1.12 10.13
N GLY A 240 -24.77 -1.63 9.03
CA GLY A 240 -26.10 -1.30 8.53
C GLY A 240 -27.18 -1.61 9.57
N TYR A 241 -27.14 -2.81 10.13
CA TYR A 241 -28.06 -3.23 11.19
C TYR A 241 -27.95 -2.32 12.43
N ALA A 242 -26.72 -2.07 12.89
CA ALA A 242 -26.44 -1.28 14.09
C ALA A 242 -26.96 0.18 14.01
N ILE A 243 -26.89 0.82 12.84
CA ILE A 243 -27.33 2.21 12.67
C ILE A 243 -28.75 2.35 12.12
N GLY A 244 -29.38 1.24 11.73
CA GLY A 244 -30.72 1.21 11.10
C GLY A 244 -30.69 1.68 9.63
N ALA A 245 -29.65 1.33 8.88
CA ALA A 245 -29.55 1.55 7.44
C ALA A 245 -30.03 0.32 6.67
N ASN A 246 -30.58 0.51 5.47
CA ASN A 246 -31.01 -0.55 4.57
C ASN A 246 -30.28 -0.55 3.23
N LYS A 247 -29.31 0.37 3.03
CA LYS A 247 -28.55 0.52 1.80
C LYS A 247 -27.10 0.86 2.08
N GLY A 248 -26.21 0.15 1.41
CA GLY A 248 -24.77 0.38 1.43
C GLY A 248 -24.19 0.69 0.05
N TYR A 249 -23.06 1.35 0.03
CA TYR A 249 -22.24 1.61 -1.17
C TYR A 249 -20.78 1.25 -0.89
N ILE A 250 -20.13 0.55 -1.81
CA ILE A 250 -18.67 0.40 -1.81
C ILE A 250 -18.14 1.33 -2.91
N TYR A 251 -17.46 2.40 -2.50
CA TYR A 251 -16.83 3.33 -3.44
C TYR A 251 -15.39 2.91 -3.65
N ILE A 252 -15.09 2.41 -4.85
CA ILE A 252 -13.81 1.81 -5.23
C ILE A 252 -13.23 2.50 -6.46
N ARG A 253 -11.91 2.55 -6.58
CA ARG A 253 -11.20 3.10 -7.72
C ARG A 253 -11.39 2.26 -8.98
N ALA A 254 -11.52 2.91 -10.14
CA ALA A 254 -11.54 2.24 -11.45
C ALA A 254 -10.22 1.52 -11.78
N GLU A 255 -9.11 1.96 -11.18
CA GLU A 255 -7.78 1.37 -11.34
C GLU A 255 -7.60 0.02 -10.62
N TYR A 256 -8.62 -0.45 -9.89
CA TYR A 256 -8.63 -1.74 -9.22
C TYR A 256 -9.61 -2.74 -9.85
N PRO A 257 -9.46 -3.04 -11.17
CA PRO A 257 -10.44 -3.86 -11.90
C PRO A 257 -10.61 -5.25 -11.30
N LEU A 258 -9.53 -5.90 -10.84
CA LEU A 258 -9.60 -7.22 -10.22
C LEU A 258 -10.41 -7.20 -8.91
N ALA A 259 -10.21 -6.18 -8.07
CA ALA A 259 -10.99 -6.02 -6.83
C ALA A 259 -12.48 -5.78 -7.13
N VAL A 260 -12.78 -4.99 -8.18
CA VAL A 260 -14.17 -4.77 -8.64
C VAL A 260 -14.81 -6.08 -9.09
N ASP A 261 -14.11 -6.91 -9.85
CA ASP A 261 -14.65 -8.18 -10.35
C ASP A 261 -14.85 -9.19 -9.22
N ARG A 262 -13.89 -9.33 -8.30
CA ARG A 262 -14.03 -10.17 -7.10
C ARG A 262 -15.16 -9.71 -6.18
N LEU A 263 -15.33 -8.39 -6.01
CA LEU A 263 -16.46 -7.84 -5.26
C LEU A 263 -17.82 -8.15 -5.90
N LYS A 264 -17.93 -8.11 -7.24
CA LYS A 264 -19.18 -8.48 -7.92
C LYS A 264 -19.56 -9.93 -7.65
N VAL A 265 -18.57 -10.86 -7.72
CA VAL A 265 -18.78 -12.26 -7.39
C VAL A 265 -19.21 -12.40 -5.94
N ALA A 266 -18.45 -11.81 -5.01
CA ALA A 266 -18.71 -11.89 -3.58
C ALA A 266 -20.09 -11.34 -3.17
N LEU A 267 -20.53 -10.24 -3.76
CA LEU A 267 -21.87 -9.70 -3.56
C LEU A 267 -22.95 -10.65 -4.09
N GLY A 268 -22.75 -11.22 -5.28
CA GLY A 268 -23.67 -12.21 -5.87
C GLY A 268 -23.86 -13.41 -4.94
N GLU A 269 -22.79 -14.00 -4.46
CA GLU A 269 -22.82 -15.13 -3.52
C GLU A 269 -23.50 -14.77 -2.18
N ALA A 270 -23.25 -13.55 -1.67
CA ALA A 270 -23.89 -13.07 -0.43
C ALA A 270 -25.41 -12.90 -0.61
N TYR A 271 -25.88 -12.46 -1.78
CA TYR A 271 -27.31 -12.43 -2.12
C TYR A 271 -27.89 -13.85 -2.25
N ASP A 272 -27.21 -14.76 -2.94
CA ASP A 272 -27.68 -16.14 -3.17
C ASP A 272 -27.86 -16.93 -1.87
N LEU A 273 -27.00 -16.67 -0.88
CA LEU A 273 -27.08 -17.33 0.44
C LEU A 273 -27.94 -16.55 1.45
N GLY A 274 -28.51 -15.40 1.09
CA GLY A 274 -29.40 -14.62 1.93
C GLY A 274 -28.68 -13.83 3.05
N PHE A 275 -27.41 -13.49 2.85
CA PHE A 275 -26.68 -12.54 3.70
C PHE A 275 -26.93 -11.08 3.28
N LEU A 276 -27.42 -10.87 2.05
CA LEU A 276 -27.89 -9.58 1.52
C LEU A 276 -29.32 -9.71 0.99
N GLY A 277 -30.00 -8.58 0.82
CA GLY A 277 -31.37 -8.49 0.32
C GLY A 277 -32.39 -8.40 1.44
N GLN A 278 -33.45 -9.19 1.30
CA GLN A 278 -34.61 -9.18 2.24
C GLN A 278 -34.47 -10.29 3.29
N ASP A 279 -34.99 -10.00 4.50
CA ASP A 279 -35.11 -10.97 5.60
C ASP A 279 -33.81 -11.75 5.88
N ILE A 280 -32.68 -11.01 5.99
CA ILE A 280 -31.32 -11.56 6.15
C ILE A 280 -31.28 -12.59 7.28
N LEU A 281 -30.84 -13.83 6.95
CA LEU A 281 -30.80 -15.01 7.84
C LEU A 281 -32.14 -15.28 8.57
N GLY A 282 -33.26 -14.87 7.99
CA GLY A 282 -34.63 -15.03 8.57
C GLY A 282 -34.97 -13.96 9.61
N SER A 283 -34.21 -12.93 9.76
CA SER A 283 -34.54 -11.73 10.53
C SER A 283 -35.47 -10.81 9.72
N SER A 284 -35.97 -9.73 10.33
CA SER A 284 -36.70 -8.68 9.61
C SER A 284 -35.78 -7.59 9.02
N PHE A 285 -34.50 -7.80 9.05
CA PHE A 285 -33.52 -6.84 8.55
C PHE A 285 -33.26 -7.03 7.05
N ASN A 286 -33.29 -5.91 6.33
CA ASN A 286 -33.05 -5.84 4.90
C ASN A 286 -31.87 -4.93 4.64
N PHE A 287 -30.94 -5.36 3.79
CA PHE A 287 -29.76 -4.56 3.45
C PHE A 287 -29.24 -4.91 2.06
N ASP A 288 -29.06 -3.89 1.24
CA ASP A 288 -28.50 -3.99 -0.10
C ASP A 288 -27.18 -3.25 -0.20
N ILE A 289 -26.23 -3.76 -1.00
CA ILE A 289 -24.97 -3.11 -1.31
C ILE A 289 -24.83 -2.90 -2.81
N GLU A 290 -24.46 -1.68 -3.22
CA GLU A 290 -24.10 -1.32 -4.59
C GLU A 290 -22.64 -0.92 -4.70
N LEU A 291 -22.01 -1.27 -5.85
CA LEU A 291 -20.67 -0.79 -6.19
C LEU A 291 -20.77 0.56 -6.90
N ALA A 292 -19.98 1.53 -6.42
CA ALA A 292 -19.77 2.81 -7.06
C ALA A 292 -18.29 2.94 -7.46
N THR A 293 -18.02 3.07 -8.75
CA THR A 293 -16.64 3.14 -9.26
C THR A 293 -16.22 4.60 -9.43
N GLY A 294 -15.14 4.98 -8.78
CA GLY A 294 -14.54 6.30 -8.87
C GLY A 294 -13.68 6.49 -10.13
N ALA A 295 -13.49 7.74 -10.55
CA ALA A 295 -12.68 8.11 -11.72
C ALA A 295 -11.18 8.29 -11.41
N GLY A 296 -10.68 7.81 -10.27
CA GLY A 296 -9.26 7.77 -9.93
C GLY A 296 -8.69 9.02 -9.25
N ALA A 297 -9.49 10.01 -8.91
CA ALA A 297 -9.02 11.21 -8.20
C ALA A 297 -8.80 10.93 -6.70
N PHE A 298 -7.60 11.18 -6.17
CA PHE A 298 -7.26 11.00 -4.75
C PHE A 298 -8.17 11.80 -3.82
N VAL A 299 -8.56 13.02 -4.23
CA VAL A 299 -9.50 13.85 -3.46
C VAL A 299 -10.86 13.19 -3.23
N SER A 300 -11.23 12.20 -4.05
CA SER A 300 -12.49 11.44 -3.91
C SER A 300 -12.51 10.57 -2.64
N GLY A 301 -11.36 10.28 -2.03
CA GLY A 301 -11.26 9.64 -0.73
C GLY A 301 -11.70 10.51 0.45
N GLU A 302 -11.82 11.83 0.27
CA GLU A 302 -12.39 12.71 1.29
C GLU A 302 -13.91 12.47 1.44
N GLU A 303 -14.41 12.32 2.67
CA GLU A 303 -15.78 11.86 2.94
C GLU A 303 -16.86 12.60 2.14
N THR A 304 -16.76 13.93 2.03
CA THR A 304 -17.77 14.74 1.36
C THR A 304 -17.60 14.77 -0.16
N ALA A 305 -16.38 14.65 -0.64
CA ALA A 305 -16.07 14.52 -2.05
C ALA A 305 -16.52 13.13 -2.59
N LEU A 306 -16.30 12.08 -1.81
CA LEU A 306 -16.76 10.72 -2.08
C LEU A 306 -18.28 10.65 -2.22
N MET A 307 -19.02 11.29 -1.29
CA MET A 307 -20.49 11.35 -1.37
C MET A 307 -20.94 12.10 -2.63
N ALA A 308 -20.29 13.22 -2.96
CA ALA A 308 -20.60 13.96 -4.20
C ALA A 308 -20.39 13.09 -5.45
N ALA A 309 -19.34 12.26 -5.48
CA ALA A 309 -19.08 11.33 -6.58
C ALA A 309 -20.16 10.25 -6.69
N ILE A 310 -20.60 9.64 -5.57
CA ILE A 310 -21.72 8.67 -5.56
C ILE A 310 -23.01 9.32 -6.06
N GLU A 311 -23.24 10.59 -5.72
CA GLU A 311 -24.40 11.37 -6.17
C GLU A 311 -24.31 11.79 -7.65
N GLY A 312 -23.25 11.43 -8.37
CA GLY A 312 -23.03 11.82 -9.78
C GLY A 312 -22.63 13.28 -9.96
N LYS A 313 -22.12 13.92 -8.90
CA LYS A 313 -21.61 15.29 -8.90
C LYS A 313 -20.10 15.32 -9.03
N MET A 314 -19.55 16.50 -9.31
CA MET A 314 -18.11 16.71 -9.26
C MET A 314 -17.57 16.39 -7.84
N SER A 315 -16.56 15.54 -7.76
CA SER A 315 -15.93 15.12 -6.52
C SER A 315 -15.14 16.24 -5.88
N THR A 316 -15.82 17.11 -5.13
CA THR A 316 -15.20 18.21 -4.41
C THR A 316 -15.69 18.29 -2.97
N PRO A 317 -14.80 18.54 -2.00
CA PRO A 317 -15.14 18.67 -0.60
C PRO A 317 -16.14 19.80 -0.32
N ARG A 318 -16.95 19.63 0.71
CA ARG A 318 -17.80 20.69 1.27
C ARG A 318 -17.40 21.03 2.71
N PRO A 319 -17.73 22.27 3.19
CA PRO A 319 -17.52 22.61 4.60
C PRO A 319 -18.28 21.66 5.55
N ARG A 320 -17.71 21.45 6.71
CA ARG A 320 -18.34 20.74 7.84
C ARG A 320 -18.36 21.68 9.05
N PRO A 321 -19.44 21.80 9.84
CA PRO A 321 -20.73 21.10 9.73
C PRO A 321 -21.59 21.53 8.51
N PRO A 322 -22.59 20.71 8.06
CA PRO A 322 -23.01 19.45 8.66
C PRO A 322 -22.07 18.28 8.37
N TYR A 323 -21.90 17.39 9.35
CA TYR A 323 -21.12 16.17 9.19
C TYR A 323 -21.93 15.08 8.47
N PRO A 324 -21.28 14.13 7.76
CA PRO A 324 -21.96 13.05 7.04
C PRO A 324 -22.93 12.23 7.90
N ALA A 325 -22.59 12.02 9.18
CA ALA A 325 -23.45 11.32 10.12
C ALA A 325 -24.83 11.98 10.32
N ASN A 326 -24.96 13.28 10.06
CA ASN A 326 -26.19 14.05 10.12
C ASN A 326 -26.80 14.29 8.74
N GLU A 327 -25.99 14.78 7.79
CA GLU A 327 -26.37 15.10 6.42
C GLU A 327 -25.29 14.62 5.44
N GLY A 328 -25.40 13.37 5.00
CA GLY A 328 -24.52 12.73 4.03
C GLY A 328 -25.14 12.63 2.63
N LEU A 329 -25.18 11.41 2.07
CA LEU A 329 -25.73 11.11 0.76
C LEU A 329 -27.18 11.57 0.65
N TRP A 330 -27.45 12.37 -0.37
CA TRP A 330 -28.79 12.95 -0.65
C TRP A 330 -29.41 13.67 0.58
N GLY A 331 -28.55 14.26 1.44
CA GLY A 331 -28.97 14.96 2.65
C GLY A 331 -29.43 14.02 3.78
N LYS A 332 -29.10 12.73 3.73
CA LYS A 332 -29.48 11.72 4.71
C LYS A 332 -28.30 11.29 5.58
N PRO A 333 -28.54 10.83 6.83
CA PRO A 333 -27.46 10.33 7.68
C PRO A 333 -26.67 9.22 6.98
N THR A 334 -25.35 9.36 6.95
CA THR A 334 -24.47 8.45 6.23
C THR A 334 -23.27 8.10 7.11
N LEU A 335 -23.05 6.80 7.32
CA LEU A 335 -21.88 6.25 7.97
C LEU A 335 -20.84 5.90 6.92
N ILE A 336 -19.65 6.50 7.02
CA ILE A 336 -18.53 6.22 6.12
C ILE A 336 -17.37 5.63 6.92
N ASN A 337 -16.91 4.42 6.57
CA ASN A 337 -15.68 3.83 7.10
C ASN A 337 -14.82 3.29 5.97
N ASN A 338 -13.53 3.10 6.25
CA ASN A 338 -12.57 2.49 5.34
C ASN A 338 -12.71 0.96 5.31
N VAL A 339 -12.19 0.31 4.28
CA VAL A 339 -12.16 -1.15 4.07
C VAL A 339 -11.64 -1.90 5.31
N LYS A 340 -10.44 -1.54 5.79
CA LYS A 340 -9.83 -2.15 6.99
C LYS A 340 -10.69 -2.02 8.23
N THR A 341 -11.38 -0.88 8.38
CA THR A 341 -12.26 -0.65 9.54
C THR A 341 -13.42 -1.64 9.55
N TYR A 342 -14.08 -1.87 8.40
CA TYR A 342 -15.16 -2.85 8.30
C TYR A 342 -14.67 -4.28 8.51
N SER A 343 -13.48 -4.60 8.04
CA SER A 343 -12.89 -5.93 8.19
C SER A 343 -12.68 -6.37 9.64
N TYR A 344 -12.54 -5.46 10.61
CA TYR A 344 -12.45 -5.81 12.03
C TYR A 344 -13.80 -6.05 12.70
N VAL A 345 -14.88 -5.51 12.16
CA VAL A 345 -16.18 -5.43 12.84
C VAL A 345 -16.72 -6.81 13.22
N HIS A 346 -16.74 -7.74 12.27
CA HIS A 346 -17.28 -9.08 12.50
C HIS A 346 -16.50 -9.83 13.59
N LEU A 347 -15.18 -9.70 13.60
CA LEU A 347 -14.32 -10.34 14.61
C LEU A 347 -14.52 -9.74 16.02
N ILE A 348 -14.73 -8.41 16.11
CA ILE A 348 -15.04 -7.76 17.39
C ILE A 348 -16.37 -8.26 17.92
N ILE A 349 -17.38 -8.40 17.07
CA ILE A 349 -18.67 -8.92 17.49
C ILE A 349 -18.57 -10.41 17.86
N GLU A 350 -17.85 -11.21 17.11
CA GLU A 350 -17.68 -12.64 17.37
C GLU A 350 -16.87 -12.92 18.64
N LYS A 351 -15.71 -12.26 18.80
CA LYS A 351 -14.74 -12.57 19.87
C LYS A 351 -14.88 -11.65 21.09
N GLY A 352 -15.60 -10.55 20.97
CA GLY A 352 -15.82 -9.56 22.02
C GLY A 352 -14.83 -8.40 22.02
N ALA A 353 -15.29 -7.25 22.51
CA ALA A 353 -14.47 -6.03 22.61
C ALA A 353 -13.19 -6.22 23.42
N GLY A 354 -13.25 -7.01 24.51
CA GLY A 354 -12.08 -7.30 25.36
C GLY A 354 -10.95 -7.99 24.62
N TRP A 355 -11.28 -8.90 23.70
CA TRP A 355 -10.28 -9.55 22.84
C TRP A 355 -9.54 -8.53 21.97
N PHE A 356 -10.27 -7.65 21.28
CA PHE A 356 -9.64 -6.66 20.41
C PHE A 356 -8.85 -5.60 21.19
N SER A 357 -9.40 -5.13 22.33
CA SER A 357 -8.74 -4.13 23.18
C SER A 357 -7.52 -4.65 23.92
N SER A 358 -7.33 -5.97 24.01
CA SER A 358 -6.09 -6.58 24.57
C SER A 358 -4.90 -6.49 23.61
N ILE A 359 -5.10 -6.07 22.36
CA ILE A 359 -4.07 -5.95 21.33
C ILE A 359 -3.76 -4.46 21.16
N GLY A 360 -2.48 -4.13 20.94
CA GLY A 360 -2.04 -2.76 20.70
C GLY A 360 -1.70 -1.99 21.98
N THR A 361 -1.64 -0.66 21.87
CA THR A 361 -1.32 0.26 22.96
C THR A 361 -2.57 0.66 23.76
N GLU A 362 -2.38 1.45 24.83
CA GLU A 362 -3.50 1.98 25.61
C GLU A 362 -4.42 2.88 24.77
N GLU A 363 -3.82 3.73 23.92
CA GLU A 363 -4.53 4.74 23.12
C GLU A 363 -4.92 4.22 21.71
N SER A 364 -4.25 3.18 21.23
CA SER A 364 -4.46 2.64 19.87
C SER A 364 -4.60 1.12 19.92
N LYS A 365 -5.85 0.64 19.88
CA LYS A 365 -6.18 -0.79 19.99
C LYS A 365 -6.14 -1.53 18.67
N GLY A 366 -5.91 -2.86 18.75
CA GLY A 366 -5.92 -3.77 17.62
C GLY A 366 -4.61 -3.78 16.85
N THR A 367 -4.70 -4.25 15.60
CA THR A 367 -3.59 -4.28 14.64
C THR A 367 -3.73 -3.19 13.59
N ALA A 368 -2.66 -2.96 12.84
CA ALA A 368 -2.66 -2.16 11.63
C ALA A 368 -1.94 -2.90 10.50
N ILE A 369 -2.39 -2.66 9.26
CA ILE A 369 -1.75 -3.22 8.07
C ILE A 369 -0.91 -2.13 7.43
N PHE A 370 0.33 -2.47 7.10
CA PHE A 370 1.27 -1.59 6.41
C PHE A 370 1.71 -2.19 5.09
N THR A 371 1.87 -1.32 4.09
CA THR A 371 2.66 -1.64 2.90
C THR A 371 4.11 -1.28 3.15
N LEU A 372 5.00 -2.19 2.81
CA LEU A 372 6.45 -1.99 2.81
C LEU A 372 6.91 -1.80 1.37
N ALA A 373 7.35 -0.60 1.05
CA ALA A 373 7.76 -0.21 -0.30
C ALA A 373 9.06 0.62 -0.28
N GLY A 374 9.63 0.87 -1.44
CA GLY A 374 10.87 1.64 -1.60
C GLY A 374 12.12 0.78 -1.49
N LYS A 375 13.12 1.23 -0.73
CA LYS A 375 14.45 0.64 -0.62
C LYS A 375 14.54 -0.41 0.48
N ILE A 376 13.69 -1.43 0.41
CA ILE A 376 13.56 -2.50 1.42
C ILE A 376 13.70 -3.87 0.76
N ASN A 377 14.28 -4.86 1.47
CA ASN A 377 14.51 -6.20 0.92
C ASN A 377 13.21 -6.98 0.71
N CYS A 378 12.33 -7.00 1.71
CA CYS A 378 11.10 -7.77 1.69
C CYS A 378 9.87 -6.85 1.48
N ALA A 379 9.74 -6.29 0.27
CA ALA A 379 8.59 -5.48 -0.08
C ALA A 379 7.28 -6.31 -0.02
N GLY A 380 6.19 -5.69 0.47
CA GLY A 380 4.90 -6.37 0.57
C GLY A 380 3.96 -5.76 1.60
N LEU A 381 3.18 -6.61 2.25
CA LEU A 381 2.24 -6.24 3.32
C LEU A 381 2.65 -6.90 4.64
N THR A 382 2.40 -6.22 5.73
CA THR A 382 2.50 -6.76 7.08
C THR A 382 1.32 -6.30 7.94
N GLU A 383 0.85 -7.15 8.84
CA GLU A 383 -0.16 -6.78 9.85
C GLU A 383 0.46 -6.95 11.24
N VAL A 384 0.65 -5.84 11.93
CA VAL A 384 1.31 -5.81 13.25
C VAL A 384 0.41 -5.20 14.32
N PRO A 385 0.58 -5.55 15.60
CA PRO A 385 -0.06 -4.84 16.69
C PRO A 385 0.26 -3.35 16.65
N MET A 386 -0.71 -2.50 16.98
CA MET A 386 -0.43 -1.08 17.21
C MET A 386 0.61 -0.96 18.32
N GLY A 387 1.62 -0.10 18.14
CA GLY A 387 2.74 0.07 19.08
C GLY A 387 4.03 -0.67 18.67
N THR A 388 4.01 -1.53 17.66
CA THR A 388 5.23 -2.08 17.05
C THR A 388 6.09 -0.92 16.54
N SER A 389 7.39 -0.96 16.74
CA SER A 389 8.30 0.12 16.35
C SER A 389 8.57 0.12 14.84
N LEU A 390 8.94 1.28 14.29
CA LEU A 390 9.41 1.39 12.90
C LEU A 390 10.63 0.49 12.64
N GLN A 391 11.50 0.33 13.65
CA GLN A 391 12.68 -0.52 13.53
C GLN A 391 12.30 -1.99 13.33
N GLU A 392 11.42 -2.55 14.15
CA GLU A 392 10.94 -3.93 14.03
C GLU A 392 10.28 -4.17 12.66
N ILE A 393 9.50 -3.19 12.18
CA ILE A 393 8.83 -3.31 10.88
C ILE A 393 9.83 -3.25 9.72
N ILE A 394 10.81 -2.35 9.76
CA ILE A 394 11.74 -2.15 8.63
C ILE A 394 12.81 -3.25 8.61
N TYR A 395 13.38 -3.60 9.76
CA TYR A 395 14.52 -4.52 9.80
C TYR A 395 14.10 -5.97 9.99
N ASP A 396 13.21 -6.27 10.95
CA ASP A 396 12.86 -7.65 11.25
C ASP A 396 11.84 -8.17 10.22
N THR A 397 10.74 -7.41 10.01
CA THR A 397 9.72 -7.77 9.04
C THR A 397 10.13 -7.49 7.60
N GLY A 398 10.72 -6.33 7.34
CA GLY A 398 11.12 -5.87 6.01
C GLY A 398 12.48 -6.37 5.53
N GLY A 399 13.25 -7.07 6.39
CA GLY A 399 14.58 -7.59 6.07
C GLY A 399 15.65 -6.52 5.87
N GLY A 400 15.42 -5.28 6.35
CA GLY A 400 16.36 -4.16 6.26
C GLY A 400 16.44 -3.53 4.86
N ILE A 401 17.48 -2.71 4.68
CA ILE A 401 17.64 -1.88 3.49
C ILE A 401 18.23 -2.69 2.33
N ALA A 402 17.67 -2.50 1.15
CA ALA A 402 18.12 -3.21 -0.05
C ALA A 402 19.56 -2.84 -0.45
N ASN A 403 20.29 -3.82 -1.02
CA ASN A 403 21.65 -3.66 -1.54
C ASN A 403 22.69 -3.23 -0.49
N ASP A 404 22.52 -3.62 0.77
CA ASP A 404 23.41 -3.32 1.89
C ASP A 404 23.69 -1.81 2.09
N LYS A 405 22.75 -0.96 1.68
CA LYS A 405 22.82 0.49 1.85
C LYS A 405 22.39 0.93 3.23
N SER A 406 22.76 2.18 3.58
CA SER A 406 22.38 2.78 4.84
C SER A 406 20.94 3.30 4.79
N PHE A 407 20.16 3.08 5.86
CA PHE A 407 18.86 3.71 6.04
C PHE A 407 19.01 5.22 6.11
N LYS A 408 18.12 5.95 5.48
CA LYS A 408 18.06 7.41 5.55
C LYS A 408 16.79 7.92 6.18
N ALA A 409 15.66 7.51 5.66
CA ALA A 409 14.36 7.93 6.14
C ALA A 409 13.25 6.92 5.79
N VAL A 410 12.12 7.06 6.47
CA VAL A 410 10.88 6.41 6.09
C VAL A 410 9.77 7.45 5.97
N GLN A 411 9.09 7.48 4.84
CA GLN A 411 7.84 8.21 4.69
C GLN A 411 6.70 7.34 5.19
N ILE A 412 5.93 7.86 6.16
CA ILE A 412 4.74 7.19 6.70
C ILE A 412 3.53 8.13 6.59
N GLY A 413 2.37 7.55 6.24
CA GLY A 413 1.12 8.28 6.11
C GLY A 413 0.87 8.87 4.72
N GLY A 414 1.62 8.40 3.70
CA GLY A 414 1.48 8.87 2.32
C GLY A 414 1.81 10.35 2.16
N PRO A 415 1.23 11.05 1.17
CA PRO A 415 1.47 12.49 0.93
C PRO A 415 1.02 13.41 2.07
N SER A 416 0.18 12.88 2.97
CA SER A 416 -0.33 13.61 4.14
C SER A 416 0.55 13.43 5.39
N GLY A 417 1.48 12.48 5.35
CA GLY A 417 2.38 12.15 6.46
C GLY A 417 3.73 12.87 6.37
N GLY A 418 4.77 12.26 6.94
CA GLY A 418 6.10 12.87 6.99
C GLY A 418 7.24 11.89 6.88
N CYS A 419 8.42 12.40 6.56
CA CYS A 419 9.68 11.66 6.50
C CYS A 419 10.33 11.65 7.89
N LEU A 420 10.53 10.45 8.44
CA LEU A 420 11.15 10.25 9.75
C LEU A 420 12.57 9.70 9.58
N PRO A 421 13.58 10.28 10.30
CA PRO A 421 14.98 9.89 10.21
C PRO A 421 15.29 8.64 11.04
N GLU A 422 16.51 8.12 10.91
CA GLU A 422 17.03 6.99 11.67
C GLU A 422 16.88 7.15 13.19
N SER A 423 17.08 8.35 13.71
CA SER A 423 16.94 8.64 15.14
C SER A 423 15.54 8.40 15.72
N LEU A 424 14.53 8.23 14.86
CA LEU A 424 13.14 7.96 15.21
C LEU A 424 12.68 6.53 14.88
N LEU A 425 13.57 5.61 14.54
CA LEU A 425 13.23 4.22 14.25
C LEU A 425 12.56 3.50 15.43
N ASN A 426 12.85 3.90 16.67
CA ASN A 426 12.19 3.35 17.86
C ASN A 426 10.80 3.94 18.14
N THR A 427 10.27 4.81 17.26
CA THR A 427 8.93 5.36 17.40
C THR A 427 7.90 4.23 17.25
N PRO A 428 7.01 4.02 18.24
CA PRO A 428 5.93 3.07 18.10
C PRO A 428 4.91 3.56 17.07
N ILE A 429 4.41 2.63 16.26
CA ILE A 429 3.38 2.95 15.28
C ILE A 429 2.03 3.03 15.99
N ASP A 430 1.66 4.23 16.37
CA ASP A 430 0.33 4.60 16.84
C ASP A 430 -0.02 6.03 16.39
N TYR A 431 -1.30 6.42 16.59
CA TYR A 431 -1.80 7.71 16.09
C TYR A 431 -1.16 8.90 16.77
N ASP A 432 -0.80 8.79 18.05
CA ASP A 432 -0.36 9.91 18.85
C ASP A 432 1.16 10.08 18.77
N SER A 433 1.94 9.00 18.87
CA SER A 433 3.40 9.01 18.73
C SER A 433 3.85 9.50 17.34
N LEU A 434 3.18 9.06 16.29
CA LEU A 434 3.49 9.54 14.93
C LEU A 434 3.17 11.03 14.74
N ARG A 435 2.09 11.52 15.38
CA ARG A 435 1.76 12.96 15.37
C ARG A 435 2.80 13.80 16.09
N GLU A 436 3.31 13.34 17.23
CA GLU A 436 4.39 14.01 17.97
C GLU A 436 5.70 14.06 17.15
N ALA A 437 5.97 13.02 16.37
CA ALA A 437 7.08 13.01 15.42
C ALA A 437 6.88 13.94 14.22
N GLY A 438 5.72 14.58 14.08
CA GLY A 438 5.38 15.47 12.96
C GLY A 438 4.83 14.75 11.73
N SER A 439 4.52 13.46 11.85
CA SER A 439 3.92 12.65 10.81
C SER A 439 2.47 12.29 11.14
N MET A 440 1.92 11.28 10.51
CA MET A 440 0.62 10.71 10.83
C MET A 440 0.55 9.24 10.39
N MET A 441 -0.38 8.48 10.97
CA MET A 441 -0.61 7.09 10.61
C MET A 441 -0.97 6.92 9.12
N GLY A 442 -1.80 7.83 8.61
CA GLY A 442 -2.31 7.73 7.24
C GLY A 442 -3.05 6.42 6.98
N SER A 443 -3.05 5.98 5.74
CA SER A 443 -3.64 4.71 5.33
C SER A 443 -2.80 3.48 5.72
N GLY A 444 -1.50 3.66 6.02
CA GLY A 444 -0.56 2.58 6.36
C GLY A 444 0.54 2.36 5.31
N GLY A 445 0.75 3.31 4.40
CA GLY A 445 1.88 3.27 3.47
C GLY A 445 3.20 3.60 4.17
N LEU A 446 4.20 2.72 4.03
CA LEU A 446 5.58 2.93 4.46
C LEU A 446 6.48 2.89 3.23
N ILE A 447 7.18 4.00 2.94
CA ILE A 447 8.14 4.08 1.84
C ILE A 447 9.52 4.29 2.46
N VAL A 448 10.34 3.25 2.41
CA VAL A 448 11.70 3.25 2.96
C VAL A 448 12.67 3.85 1.96
N MET A 449 13.56 4.69 2.43
CA MET A 449 14.55 5.43 1.66
C MET A 449 15.96 5.17 2.19
N ASP A 450 16.91 5.03 1.27
CA ASP A 450 18.33 4.86 1.53
C ASP A 450 19.13 6.16 1.32
N GLU A 451 20.45 6.07 1.45
CA GLU A 451 21.38 7.18 1.26
C GLU A 451 21.34 7.84 -0.13
N ASP A 452 20.82 7.14 -1.14
CA ASP A 452 20.68 7.67 -2.50
C ASP A 452 19.40 8.51 -2.70
N ASN A 453 18.57 8.68 -1.69
CA ASN A 453 17.39 9.54 -1.77
C ASN A 453 17.72 10.97 -1.32
N CYS A 454 17.39 11.95 -2.12
CA CYS A 454 17.46 13.36 -1.74
C CYS A 454 16.18 13.79 -1.02
N MET A 455 16.28 14.34 0.17
CA MET A 455 15.10 14.68 0.96
C MET A 455 14.37 15.91 0.44
N VAL A 456 15.05 16.82 -0.28
CA VAL A 456 14.42 17.97 -0.96
C VAL A 456 13.61 17.49 -2.16
N ASP A 457 14.17 16.62 -2.99
CA ASP A 457 13.49 16.00 -4.12
C ASP A 457 12.31 15.13 -3.68
N THR A 458 12.48 14.37 -2.59
CA THR A 458 11.39 13.57 -1.98
C THR A 458 10.23 14.48 -1.53
N ALA A 459 10.50 15.60 -0.89
CA ALA A 459 9.47 16.56 -0.49
C ALA A 459 8.78 17.17 -1.72
N SER A 460 9.54 17.48 -2.76
CA SER A 460 9.02 17.96 -4.05
C SER A 460 8.10 16.93 -4.71
N PHE A 461 8.49 15.66 -4.74
CA PHE A 461 7.69 14.56 -5.30
C PHE A 461 6.30 14.44 -4.63
N PHE A 462 6.25 14.41 -3.30
CA PHE A 462 4.98 14.30 -2.58
C PHE A 462 4.12 15.55 -2.76
N LEU A 463 4.73 16.72 -2.82
CA LEU A 463 4.01 17.97 -3.03
C LEU A 463 3.48 18.11 -4.47
N ASP A 464 4.24 17.65 -5.47
CA ASP A 464 3.80 17.59 -6.87
C ASP A 464 2.57 16.70 -7.00
N PHE A 465 2.58 15.50 -6.37
CA PHE A 465 1.43 14.62 -6.31
C PHE A 465 0.19 15.36 -5.75
N VAL A 466 0.32 16.00 -4.57
CA VAL A 466 -0.81 16.72 -3.94
C VAL A 466 -1.29 17.88 -4.82
N THR A 467 -0.38 18.57 -5.47
CA THR A 467 -0.70 19.70 -6.36
C THR A 467 -1.53 19.24 -7.57
N LYS A 468 -1.19 18.08 -8.16
CA LYS A 468 -1.93 17.45 -9.26
C LYS A 468 -3.29 16.91 -8.82
N GLU A 469 -3.40 16.41 -7.60
CA GLU A 469 -4.62 15.84 -7.02
C GLU A 469 -5.55 16.89 -6.37
N SER A 470 -5.15 18.16 -6.33
CA SER A 470 -5.98 19.22 -5.78
C SER A 470 -7.23 19.44 -6.62
N CYS A 471 -8.42 19.40 -5.98
CA CYS A 471 -9.69 19.74 -6.66
C CYS A 471 -9.80 21.21 -7.09
N GLY A 472 -8.84 22.07 -6.72
CA GLY A 472 -8.78 23.48 -7.08
C GLY A 472 -9.77 24.42 -6.36
N LYS A 473 -10.58 23.92 -5.42
CA LYS A 473 -11.66 24.70 -4.79
C LYS A 473 -11.15 25.81 -3.87
N CYS A 474 -10.21 25.54 -2.98
CA CYS A 474 -9.66 26.53 -2.06
C CYS A 474 -8.32 27.09 -2.56
N THR A 475 -8.15 28.43 -2.42
CA THR A 475 -7.00 29.16 -2.96
C THR A 475 -5.68 28.68 -2.35
N MET A 476 -5.64 28.48 -1.03
CA MET A 476 -4.40 28.08 -0.33
C MET A 476 -3.92 26.70 -0.76
N CYS A 477 -4.82 25.72 -0.94
CA CYS A 477 -4.45 24.43 -1.52
C CYS A 477 -3.98 24.61 -2.98
N ARG A 478 -4.81 25.19 -3.87
CA ARG A 478 -4.52 25.27 -5.31
C ARG A 478 -3.26 26.06 -5.66
N LEU A 479 -3.11 27.26 -5.10
CA LEU A 479 -1.99 28.16 -5.42
C LEU A 479 -0.84 28.04 -4.45
N GLY A 480 -1.13 27.84 -3.16
CA GLY A 480 -0.09 27.71 -2.14
C GLY A 480 0.77 26.46 -2.34
N THR A 481 0.16 25.28 -2.60
CA THR A 481 0.95 24.07 -2.89
C THR A 481 1.79 24.21 -4.16
N LEU A 482 1.26 24.84 -5.22
CA LEU A 482 2.02 25.11 -6.44
C LEU A 482 3.20 26.07 -6.20
N GLN A 483 3.02 27.08 -5.36
CA GLN A 483 4.08 28.04 -5.03
C GLN A 483 5.17 27.38 -4.17
N MET A 484 4.76 26.55 -3.22
CA MET A 484 5.69 25.75 -2.42
C MET A 484 6.48 24.75 -3.29
N LEU A 485 5.81 24.09 -4.24
CA LEU A 485 6.46 23.18 -5.19
C LEU A 485 7.54 23.89 -6.01
N ARG A 486 7.22 25.06 -6.58
CA ARG A 486 8.20 25.84 -7.34
C ARG A 486 9.42 26.24 -6.51
N ALA A 487 9.23 26.61 -5.25
CA ALA A 487 10.35 26.90 -4.36
C ALA A 487 11.25 25.66 -4.14
N LEU A 488 10.67 24.46 -3.99
CA LEU A 488 11.44 23.21 -3.90
C LEU A 488 12.15 22.89 -5.21
N GLU A 489 11.52 23.06 -6.36
CA GLU A 489 12.12 22.89 -7.68
C GLU A 489 13.30 23.87 -7.88
N ASP A 490 13.16 25.12 -7.46
CA ASP A 490 14.25 26.10 -7.48
C ASP A 490 15.41 25.68 -6.57
N ILE A 491 15.13 25.11 -5.40
CA ILE A 491 16.17 24.57 -4.51
C ILE A 491 16.84 23.37 -5.15
N CYS A 492 16.10 22.40 -5.70
CA CYS A 492 16.63 21.21 -6.39
C CYS A 492 17.48 21.59 -7.61
N SER A 493 17.13 22.69 -8.30
CA SER A 493 17.91 23.20 -9.44
C SER A 493 19.06 24.15 -9.07
N GLY A 494 19.31 24.34 -7.76
CA GLY A 494 20.37 25.23 -7.27
C GLY A 494 20.09 26.72 -7.42
N LYS A 495 18.87 27.12 -7.76
CA LYS A 495 18.43 28.52 -7.85
C LYS A 495 17.89 29.07 -6.54
N GLY A 496 17.55 28.17 -5.59
CA GLY A 496 17.01 28.52 -4.29
C GLY A 496 17.93 29.41 -3.47
N LYS A 497 17.33 30.16 -2.53
CA LYS A 497 17.98 31.11 -1.61
C LYS A 497 17.64 30.72 -0.17
N MET A 498 18.45 31.15 0.79
CA MET A 498 18.20 30.88 2.22
C MET A 498 16.86 31.46 2.70
N GLU A 499 16.42 32.58 2.14
CA GLU A 499 15.12 33.20 2.43
C GLU A 499 13.94 32.27 2.05
N ASP A 500 14.12 31.39 1.06
CA ASP A 500 13.07 30.48 0.63
C ASP A 500 12.70 29.46 1.73
N LEU A 501 13.63 29.15 2.63
CA LEU A 501 13.35 28.26 3.76
C LEU A 501 12.34 28.88 4.73
N ASP A 502 12.50 30.14 5.07
CA ASP A 502 11.56 30.85 5.94
C ASP A 502 10.21 31.05 5.25
N ASN A 503 10.22 31.39 3.95
CA ASN A 503 9.02 31.50 3.14
C ASN A 503 8.25 30.17 3.04
N LEU A 504 8.95 29.03 2.91
CA LEU A 504 8.32 27.70 2.89
C LEU A 504 7.62 27.39 4.21
N LEU A 505 8.21 27.75 5.36
CA LEU A 505 7.59 27.54 6.68
C LEU A 505 6.33 28.42 6.85
N GLU A 506 6.39 29.69 6.50
CA GLU A 506 5.25 30.59 6.58
C GLU A 506 4.11 30.15 5.66
N LEU A 507 4.43 29.83 4.41
CA LEU A 507 3.47 29.34 3.42
C LEU A 507 2.84 28.00 3.85
N ALA A 508 3.60 27.13 4.53
CA ALA A 508 3.08 25.87 5.07
C ALA A 508 1.95 26.11 6.08
N GLU A 509 2.14 27.05 7.01
CA GLU A 509 1.11 27.36 8.01
C GLU A 509 -0.13 28.00 7.35
N ASP A 510 0.05 28.86 6.34
CA ASP A 510 -1.05 29.45 5.58
C ASP A 510 -1.85 28.39 4.81
N ILE A 511 -1.17 27.44 4.17
CA ILE A 511 -1.82 26.32 3.46
C ILE A 511 -2.63 25.46 4.45
N LYS A 512 -2.05 25.13 5.61
CA LYS A 512 -2.73 24.34 6.66
C LYS A 512 -3.97 25.06 7.17
N ALA A 513 -3.86 26.34 7.48
CA ALA A 513 -4.95 27.14 8.03
C ALA A 513 -6.06 27.44 7.02
N GLY A 514 -5.69 27.67 5.74
CA GLY A 514 -6.63 28.11 4.69
C GLY A 514 -7.20 27.01 3.82
N SER A 515 -6.84 25.74 4.05
CA SER A 515 -7.34 24.60 3.27
C SER A 515 -8.64 24.05 3.81
N LEU A 516 -9.58 23.72 2.91
CA LEU A 516 -10.91 23.24 3.26
C LEU A 516 -10.94 21.80 3.78
N CYS A 517 -10.07 20.93 3.28
CA CYS A 517 -10.03 19.50 3.61
C CYS A 517 -8.61 19.06 3.96
N ALA A 518 -8.49 17.80 4.42
CA ALA A 518 -7.22 17.24 4.85
C ALA A 518 -6.17 17.20 3.73
N LEU A 519 -6.55 17.02 2.45
CA LEU A 519 -5.59 17.00 1.33
C LEU A 519 -4.70 18.24 1.35
N GLY A 520 -5.28 19.45 1.35
CA GLY A 520 -4.50 20.67 1.44
C GLY A 520 -3.95 20.93 2.84
N GLY A 521 -4.73 20.63 3.89
CA GLY A 521 -4.32 20.86 5.29
C GLY A 521 -3.11 20.00 5.74
N THR A 522 -2.80 18.93 5.06
CA THR A 522 -1.64 18.06 5.36
C THR A 522 -0.56 18.07 4.27
N ALA A 523 -0.85 18.68 3.12
CA ALA A 523 0.10 18.79 1.99
C ALA A 523 1.52 19.28 2.39
N PRO A 524 1.69 20.23 3.32
CA PRO A 524 3.01 20.70 3.74
C PRO A 524 3.80 19.73 4.62
N ASN A 525 3.18 18.66 5.17
CA ASN A 525 3.84 17.81 6.16
C ASN A 525 5.16 17.18 5.68
N PRO A 526 5.27 16.62 4.44
CA PRO A 526 6.54 16.12 3.95
C PRO A 526 7.63 17.20 3.89
N VAL A 527 7.27 18.43 3.49
CA VAL A 527 8.20 19.57 3.45
C VAL A 527 8.64 19.95 4.87
N LEU A 528 7.70 20.08 5.80
CA LEU A 528 7.98 20.45 7.20
C LEU A 528 8.87 19.43 7.89
N THR A 529 8.63 18.13 7.69
CA THR A 529 9.42 17.07 8.32
C THR A 529 10.81 16.95 7.70
N THR A 530 10.95 17.07 6.37
CA THR A 530 12.26 17.06 5.72
C THR A 530 13.08 18.31 6.10
N MET A 531 12.46 19.48 6.21
CA MET A 531 13.12 20.68 6.73
C MET A 531 13.51 20.53 8.21
N ARG A 532 12.69 19.87 9.03
CA ARG A 532 12.97 19.65 10.45
C ARG A 532 14.16 18.73 10.67
N TYR A 533 14.23 17.61 9.93
CA TYR A 533 15.18 16.53 10.19
C TYR A 533 16.38 16.53 9.22
N PHE A 534 16.25 17.13 8.03
CA PHE A 534 17.25 17.11 6.97
C PHE A 534 17.57 18.51 6.44
N LYS A 535 17.47 19.53 7.30
CA LYS A 535 17.74 20.94 6.94
C LYS A 535 19.07 21.13 6.23
N HIS A 536 20.09 20.38 6.63
CA HIS A 536 21.42 20.41 6.04
C HIS A 536 21.41 20.11 4.53
N GLU A 537 20.52 19.24 4.05
CA GLU A 537 20.41 18.97 2.61
C GLU A 537 19.87 20.16 1.85
N TYR A 538 18.89 20.88 2.42
CA TYR A 538 18.42 22.15 1.84
C TYR A 538 19.54 23.19 1.77
N GLU A 539 20.30 23.33 2.85
CA GLU A 539 21.45 24.25 2.91
C GLU A 539 22.55 23.86 1.91
N ASP A 540 22.83 22.58 1.72
CA ASP A 540 23.79 22.09 0.71
C ASP A 540 23.33 22.42 -0.71
N HIS A 541 22.05 22.23 -1.03
CA HIS A 541 21.49 22.60 -2.34
C HIS A 541 21.58 24.11 -2.60
N ILE A 542 21.30 24.94 -1.57
CA ILE A 542 21.27 26.39 -1.69
C ILE A 542 22.68 26.99 -1.70
N LEU A 543 23.50 26.66 -0.68
CA LEU A 543 24.80 27.33 -0.45
C LEU A 543 25.94 26.70 -1.23
N ARG A 544 25.95 25.35 -1.32
CA ARG A 544 27.04 24.61 -1.94
C ARG A 544 26.74 24.16 -3.37
N LYS A 545 25.48 24.37 -3.81
CA LYS A 545 24.99 23.86 -5.10
C LYS A 545 25.25 22.38 -5.26
N GLN A 546 25.06 21.63 -4.18
CA GLN A 546 25.38 20.20 -4.08
C GLN A 546 24.14 19.40 -3.67
N CYS A 547 23.84 18.33 -4.39
CA CYS A 547 22.91 17.31 -3.98
C CYS A 547 23.69 16.15 -3.32
N PRO A 548 23.60 15.93 -2.00
CA PRO A 548 24.34 14.86 -1.33
C PRO A 548 24.04 13.47 -1.91
N ALA A 549 22.78 13.19 -2.23
CA ALA A 549 22.33 11.95 -2.86
C ALA A 549 22.60 11.89 -4.37
N LYS A 550 23.08 12.96 -4.97
CA LYS A 550 23.42 13.07 -6.40
C LYS A 550 22.25 12.77 -7.35
N VAL A 551 21.00 13.06 -6.97
CA VAL A 551 19.81 12.79 -7.80
C VAL A 551 19.28 14.00 -8.54
N CYS A 552 19.47 15.22 -8.01
CA CYS A 552 19.02 16.45 -8.64
C CYS A 552 19.80 16.73 -9.93
N PRO A 553 19.14 16.74 -11.12
CA PRO A 553 19.86 16.74 -12.40
C PRO A 553 20.75 17.97 -12.64
N GLU A 554 20.29 19.17 -12.23
CA GLU A 554 21.01 20.41 -12.42
C GLU A 554 22.23 20.54 -11.50
N LEU A 555 22.24 19.82 -10.39
CA LEU A 555 23.34 19.82 -9.41
C LEU A 555 24.29 18.65 -9.59
N THR A 556 24.08 17.79 -10.61
CA THR A 556 24.85 16.58 -10.85
C THR A 556 25.36 16.50 -12.27
N ALA A 557 26.43 15.75 -12.45
CA ALA A 557 26.97 15.46 -13.77
C ALA A 557 27.62 14.07 -13.79
N TYR A 558 27.60 13.43 -14.95
CA TYR A 558 28.40 12.23 -15.20
C TYR A 558 29.75 12.62 -15.79
N TYR A 559 30.79 11.92 -15.34
CA TYR A 559 32.15 12.15 -15.79
C TYR A 559 32.85 10.83 -16.01
N ILE A 560 33.71 10.75 -17.04
CA ILE A 560 34.53 9.58 -17.33
C ILE A 560 35.92 9.83 -16.80
N LEU A 561 36.39 8.98 -15.87
CA LEU A 561 37.73 9.03 -15.30
C LEU A 561 38.75 8.56 -16.35
N PRO A 562 39.66 9.44 -16.83
CA PRO A 562 40.57 9.10 -17.91
C PRO A 562 41.52 7.93 -17.59
N ASP A 563 41.87 7.79 -16.31
CA ASP A 563 42.83 6.79 -15.84
C ASP A 563 42.22 5.39 -15.74
N LYS A 564 40.87 5.30 -15.69
CA LYS A 564 40.12 4.05 -15.59
C LYS A 564 39.46 3.64 -16.89
N CYS A 565 39.29 4.58 -17.82
CA CYS A 565 38.62 4.31 -19.09
C CYS A 565 39.45 3.42 -20.00
N ASP A 566 38.92 2.23 -20.34
CA ASP A 566 39.52 1.42 -21.40
C ASP A 566 39.25 2.10 -22.75
N ARG A 567 40.34 2.45 -23.42
CA ARG A 567 40.31 3.18 -24.71
C ARG A 567 39.74 2.36 -25.86
N ALA A 568 39.72 1.03 -25.74
CA ALA A 568 39.14 0.14 -26.72
C ALA A 568 37.61 -0.08 -26.53
N CYS A 569 37.09 0.21 -25.33
CA CYS A 569 35.68 0.05 -25.00
C CYS A 569 34.82 1.17 -25.63
N GLU A 570 33.67 0.82 -26.18
CA GLU A 570 32.73 1.74 -26.83
C GLU A 570 31.31 1.64 -26.26
N HIS A 571 31.05 0.87 -25.17
CA HIS A 571 29.72 0.61 -24.62
C HIS A 571 28.93 1.87 -24.33
N CYS A 572 29.54 2.84 -23.63
CA CYS A 572 28.87 4.09 -23.27
C CYS A 572 28.56 5.00 -24.48
N ILE A 573 29.36 4.96 -25.54
CA ILE A 573 29.10 5.71 -26.80
C ILE A 573 27.88 5.13 -27.51
N LEU A 574 27.84 3.79 -27.68
CA LEU A 574 26.81 3.08 -28.43
C LEU A 574 25.42 3.17 -27.76
N THR A 575 25.39 3.39 -26.45
CA THR A 575 24.13 3.42 -25.68
C THR A 575 23.68 4.83 -25.30
N CYS A 576 24.46 5.87 -25.59
CA CYS A 576 24.10 7.24 -25.22
C CYS A 576 22.94 7.76 -26.08
N PRO A 577 21.75 8.05 -25.50
CA PRO A 577 20.56 8.43 -26.28
C PRO A 577 20.69 9.80 -26.97
N THR A 578 21.59 10.67 -26.49
CA THR A 578 21.79 12.03 -27.02
C THR A 578 23.12 12.21 -27.74
N GLU A 579 23.86 11.09 -27.96
CA GLU A 579 25.19 11.12 -28.58
C GLU A 579 26.15 12.11 -27.90
N ALA A 580 25.97 12.30 -26.59
CA ALA A 580 26.80 13.21 -25.80
C ALA A 580 28.21 12.64 -25.53
N ILE A 581 28.47 11.35 -25.74
CA ILE A 581 29.76 10.74 -25.46
C ILE A 581 30.60 10.66 -26.73
N LYS A 582 31.79 11.21 -26.68
CA LYS A 582 32.72 11.31 -27.82
C LYS A 582 34.06 10.65 -27.50
N GLY A 583 34.81 10.31 -28.51
CA GLY A 583 36.14 9.72 -28.48
C GLY A 583 36.26 8.55 -29.45
N GLU A 584 37.31 8.53 -30.29
CA GLU A 584 37.57 7.44 -31.22
C GLU A 584 38.12 6.18 -30.50
N LYS A 585 38.13 5.07 -31.20
CA LYS A 585 38.73 3.83 -30.69
C LYS A 585 40.24 4.05 -30.43
N GLY A 586 40.67 3.80 -29.23
CA GLY A 586 42.04 4.07 -28.79
C GLY A 586 42.21 5.39 -28.01
N GLU A 587 41.15 6.18 -27.91
CA GLU A 587 41.11 7.43 -27.15
C GLU A 587 40.26 7.29 -25.87
N VAL A 588 40.58 8.12 -24.88
CA VAL A 588 39.73 8.27 -23.69
C VAL A 588 38.41 8.89 -24.11
N LYS A 589 37.31 8.29 -23.65
CA LYS A 589 35.97 8.82 -23.89
C LYS A 589 35.70 10.02 -22.98
N HIS A 590 34.96 11.00 -23.47
CA HIS A 590 34.52 12.12 -22.67
C HIS A 590 33.05 12.45 -22.94
N ILE A 591 32.39 13.07 -21.96
CA ILE A 591 30.98 13.43 -22.04
C ILE A 591 30.87 14.91 -22.41
N ASP A 592 30.22 15.19 -23.54
CA ASP A 592 29.81 16.54 -23.92
C ASP A 592 28.71 17.03 -22.97
N GLN A 593 29.11 17.82 -21.97
CA GLN A 593 28.22 18.24 -20.89
C GLN A 593 27.10 19.18 -21.36
N GLU A 594 27.22 19.82 -22.53
CA GLU A 594 26.13 20.61 -23.11
C GLU A 594 24.98 19.74 -23.64
N LYS A 595 25.29 18.49 -24.06
CA LYS A 595 24.31 17.55 -24.65
C LYS A 595 23.82 16.50 -23.65
N CYS A 596 24.50 16.35 -22.52
CA CYS A 596 24.22 15.29 -21.56
C CYS A 596 22.92 15.57 -20.79
N VAL A 597 21.91 14.70 -20.94
CA VAL A 597 20.60 14.74 -20.27
C VAL A 597 20.58 14.05 -18.91
N ASN A 598 21.73 13.66 -18.38
CA ASN A 598 21.86 12.97 -17.08
C ASN A 598 21.02 11.67 -16.93
N CYS A 599 20.81 10.92 -18.01
CA CYS A 599 20.02 9.67 -17.98
C CYS A 599 20.67 8.52 -17.18
N GLY A 600 21.99 8.54 -16.98
CA GLY A 600 22.69 7.50 -16.20
C GLY A 600 23.11 6.27 -16.99
N THR A 601 22.61 6.04 -18.21
CA THR A 601 22.90 4.84 -19.02
C THR A 601 24.40 4.54 -19.15
N CYS A 602 25.24 5.57 -19.30
CA CYS A 602 26.69 5.39 -19.39
C CYS A 602 27.33 4.80 -18.12
N LEU A 603 26.75 5.07 -16.95
CA LEU A 603 27.20 4.47 -15.69
C LEU A 603 26.81 3.00 -15.62
N GLU A 604 25.59 2.67 -16.02
CA GLU A 604 25.06 1.30 -15.98
C GLU A 604 25.79 0.33 -16.93
N VAL A 605 26.13 0.81 -18.12
CA VAL A 605 26.80 -0.02 -19.14
C VAL A 605 28.33 -0.04 -19.01
N CYS A 606 28.90 0.76 -18.10
CA CYS A 606 30.34 0.75 -17.87
C CYS A 606 30.75 -0.56 -17.21
N PRO A 607 31.63 -1.38 -17.85
CA PRO A 607 32.02 -2.65 -17.27
C PRO A 607 32.60 -2.48 -15.85
N PRO A 608 32.21 -3.37 -14.91
CA PRO A 608 32.66 -3.28 -13.50
C PRO A 608 34.15 -3.28 -13.31
N GLU A 609 34.89 -3.98 -14.19
CA GLU A 609 36.35 -4.02 -14.17
C GLU A 609 37.03 -2.67 -14.44
N TYR A 610 36.36 -1.77 -15.18
CA TYR A 610 36.85 -0.42 -15.41
C TYR A 610 36.28 0.57 -14.40
N ASN A 611 34.97 0.50 -14.14
CA ASN A 611 34.27 1.42 -13.26
C ASN A 611 34.71 2.89 -13.49
N ALA A 612 34.73 3.27 -14.78
CA ALA A 612 35.34 4.52 -15.22
C ALA A 612 34.34 5.70 -15.20
N VAL A 613 33.02 5.42 -15.26
CA VAL A 613 31.99 6.46 -15.21
C VAL A 613 31.64 6.75 -13.76
N VAL A 614 31.63 8.03 -13.39
CA VAL A 614 31.26 8.48 -12.04
C VAL A 614 30.21 9.56 -12.11
N LYS A 615 29.35 9.63 -11.09
CA LYS A 615 28.36 10.69 -10.90
C LYS A 615 28.87 11.67 -9.84
N LEU A 616 29.00 12.94 -10.22
CA LEU A 616 29.58 14.01 -9.39
C LEU A 616 28.50 15.03 -8.97
N SER A 617 28.63 15.56 -7.78
CA SER A 617 27.92 16.72 -7.26
C SER A 617 28.82 17.39 -6.20
N PRO A 618 28.97 18.72 -6.23
CA PRO A 618 28.39 19.69 -7.16
C PRO A 618 28.99 19.59 -8.58
N VAL A 619 28.31 20.22 -9.55
CA VAL A 619 28.78 20.30 -10.95
C VAL A 619 30.17 20.93 -11.05
N THR A 620 30.52 21.84 -10.13
CA THR A 620 31.86 22.44 -10.02
C THR A 620 32.99 21.44 -9.69
N SER A 621 32.66 20.20 -9.35
CA SER A 621 33.64 19.11 -9.23
C SER A 621 34.14 18.60 -10.59
N LEU A 622 33.50 18.97 -11.69
CA LEU A 622 34.01 18.73 -13.04
C LEU A 622 35.22 19.57 -13.34
N PRO A 623 36.04 19.21 -14.35
CA PRO A 623 37.03 20.12 -14.95
C PRO A 623 36.35 21.44 -15.33
N PRO A 624 37.03 22.61 -15.21
CA PRO A 624 36.41 23.92 -15.39
C PRO A 624 35.70 24.13 -16.74
N GLU A 625 36.20 23.54 -17.81
CA GLU A 625 35.59 23.63 -19.15
C GLU A 625 34.30 22.81 -19.22
N ASP A 626 34.29 21.60 -18.65
CA ASP A 626 33.10 20.74 -18.59
C ASP A 626 32.02 21.33 -17.68
N ALA A 627 32.41 21.93 -16.54
CA ALA A 627 31.47 22.61 -15.66
C ALA A 627 30.75 23.77 -16.38
N LYS A 628 31.49 24.63 -17.10
CA LYS A 628 30.91 25.71 -17.93
C LYS A 628 30.02 25.17 -19.07
N ALA A 629 30.43 24.05 -19.69
CA ALA A 629 29.63 23.39 -20.71
C ALA A 629 28.31 22.87 -20.13
N LYS A 630 28.33 22.29 -18.94
CA LYS A 630 27.13 21.85 -18.23
C LYS A 630 26.18 23.00 -17.90
N GLU A 631 26.71 24.11 -17.40
CA GLU A 631 25.91 25.30 -17.12
C GLU A 631 25.23 25.86 -18.38
N ARG A 632 25.91 25.83 -19.54
CA ARG A 632 25.29 26.21 -20.82
C ARG A 632 24.19 25.27 -21.26
N GLY A 633 24.40 23.96 -21.12
CA GLY A 633 23.40 22.93 -21.41
C GLY A 633 22.14 23.09 -20.55
N ILE A 634 22.31 23.35 -19.24
CA ILE A 634 21.19 23.65 -18.33
C ILE A 634 20.44 24.92 -18.79
N ALA A 635 21.15 25.99 -19.12
CA ALA A 635 20.56 27.22 -19.59
C ALA A 635 19.80 27.09 -20.93
N GLN A 636 20.14 26.08 -21.74
CA GLN A 636 19.48 25.75 -23.01
C GLN A 636 18.29 24.77 -22.84
N GLY A 637 18.01 24.33 -21.61
CA GLY A 637 16.89 23.41 -21.33
C GLY A 637 17.17 21.94 -21.71
N VAL A 638 18.41 21.52 -21.80
CA VAL A 638 18.80 20.13 -22.14
C VAL A 638 18.37 19.14 -21.06
N LEU A 639 18.13 19.59 -19.83
CA LEU A 639 17.67 18.81 -18.68
C LEU A 639 16.16 18.95 -18.41
N GLY A 640 15.39 19.32 -19.39
CA GLY A 640 13.93 19.51 -19.29
C GLY A 640 13.13 18.21 -19.39
#